data_12521940aecc19ed848beb14d211ad3a
#
_entry.id   12521940aecc19ed848beb14d211ad3a
#
_cell.length_a   1.000
_cell.length_b   1.000
_cell.length_c   1.000
_cell.angle_alpha   90.00
_cell.angle_beta   90.00
_cell.angle_gamma   90.00
#
_symmetry.space_group_name_H-M   'P 1'
#
loop_
_entity.id
_entity.type
_entity.pdbx_description
1 polymer ?
#
loop_
_entity_poly.entity_id
_entity_poly.type
_entity_poly.pdbx_seq_one_letter_code
_entity_poly.pdbx_strand_id
1 'polypeptide(L)'
;MDVDGILGNRDSKLGKSSIPRRRQWVKRRETWLVILGVVLHAVYMLSIFDIYFKTPIVHGMDLVSPRFSPPAKRLVLLVADGLRADKFFEPDLEANFRAPFLRNVIKNQGRWGVSHARPPTESRPGHVAIIAGFYEDPSAVTKGWKANPVEFDSVFNRSRHTISYGSPDIVPIFCGALPHSTWATYPHEFEDFATDASFLDEWSFDQFQSLLNRSNEDPKLKRLLEQDNLVVFLHLLGCDSNGHAHRPFSSIYLNNVKVVDHIAERVYNLLENYYKDNRTSYIFTADHGMSDKGSHGDGHPSNTDTPLVVWGAGVKHPRPVTAKDHSDHVLRFIDQHLHDAPTPKEWDLDGIERVDVNQADIAPLMSTLLGLPCPVNSVGNLPLGYVDMKEEEEVEAVLANTKQILNQFLRKSQIKQSHSLFFKPFKPLASYFSMLNQIEELLSARDYKAAMQLSENLRSLALKGLHYFQTYDLLVLMATITLGYIGWMVFLVLHVLQAYTLLPGDIFRKEEAVHEKSNTGKAQLCGCLFMAVVSVLLFLEHSPPLYHAYFAMTIFLWTQILNEYKFIKALWRYLCGRKSNYVIKLLALGVVSVIILELLVHSFTERKLYTWCFLIVGAIASIYLYKSIPWRSGIPVFVCLTCWFLSLFTLMPAEIPDNNKLVNASGVMVIVIGLTGKWLDLNAGVNRFWFGICNHEKRKPRFPMLFQLQALFVGLSSVMVFLSTSHRTEKQELHTIHQLMNWFIAGFSMILPLFSENGLLSRLNSIFLGFAPPFLLLSIGYEAVFYGALGLVLIAWILFENSLLYVHKVNKSSASGKNLGEHAFLENDTRYLQLSDMRIPLTFMVLFNVAFFGTGNFASIASFEISSVYRFITVFSPFLMAALLIFKLFIPFLLVICAFSAITKLLEVPRIGCYFLVILCSDVMTIHFFFLVKNTGSWMEIGNSISHFGIMSAQVVFVLLLFALTNIYTKDIEIRSGSRDSRKVM
;
A
#
# COMPACT_ATOMS: atom_id res chain seq x y z
N MET A 1 50.69 -3.71 -61.06
CA MET A 1 49.31 -3.46 -61.43
C MET A 1 48.49 -4.02 -60.31
N ASP A 2 47.97 -3.10 -59.58
CA ASP A 2 47.38 -3.21 -58.26
C ASP A 2 46.18 -4.12 -58.20
N VAL A 3 46.26 -5.14 -57.36
CA VAL A 3 45.14 -6.00 -56.96
C VAL A 3 44.67 -5.67 -55.52
N ASP A 4 45.39 -4.85 -54.75
CA ASP A 4 45.06 -4.47 -53.33
C ASP A 4 44.13 -3.31 -53.25
N GLY A 5 43.73 -2.62 -54.31
CA GLY A 5 42.79 -1.46 -54.23
C GLY A 5 41.31 -1.78 -54.25
N ILE A 6 40.89 -3.04 -54.48
CA ILE A 6 39.45 -3.38 -54.64
C ILE A 6 38.84 -4.06 -53.43
N LEU A 7 39.63 -4.64 -52.52
CA LEU A 7 39.16 -5.31 -51.33
C LEU A 7 38.95 -4.37 -50.11
N GLY A 8 39.71 -3.24 -50.07
CA GLY A 8 39.60 -2.29 -48.97
C GLY A 8 38.31 -1.41 -48.92
N ASN A 9 37.61 -1.31 -50.07
CA ASN A 9 36.48 -0.36 -50.19
C ASN A 9 35.08 -1.02 -50.14
N ARG A 10 35.00 -2.36 -50.10
CA ARG A 10 33.73 -3.08 -49.93
C ARG A 10 33.36 -3.30 -48.44
N ASP A 11 34.36 -3.51 -47.58
CA ASP A 11 34.10 -3.76 -46.16
C ASP A 11 33.70 -2.48 -45.37
N SER A 12 34.22 -1.30 -45.82
CA SER A 12 33.83 -0.02 -45.22
C SER A 12 32.42 0.44 -45.59
N LYS A 13 31.86 -0.01 -46.72
CA LYS A 13 30.49 0.31 -47.14
C LYS A 13 29.45 -0.64 -46.55
N LEU A 14 29.79 -1.90 -46.28
CA LEU A 14 28.89 -2.84 -45.61
C LEU A 14 28.75 -2.54 -44.10
N GLY A 15 29.83 -2.09 -43.42
CA GLY A 15 29.78 -1.71 -42.02
C GLY A 15 28.93 -0.46 -41.72
N LYS A 16 28.88 0.51 -42.65
CA LYS A 16 28.12 1.76 -42.49
C LYS A 16 26.62 1.63 -42.74
N SER A 17 26.16 0.59 -43.44
CA SER A 17 24.73 0.40 -43.72
C SER A 17 24.00 -0.48 -42.66
N SER A 18 24.72 -1.25 -41.86
CA SER A 18 24.15 -2.11 -40.83
C SER A 18 23.92 -1.38 -39.48
N ILE A 19 24.74 -0.37 -39.19
CA ILE A 19 24.67 0.42 -37.96
C ILE A 19 23.31 1.14 -37.76
N PRO A 20 22.70 1.82 -38.71
CA PRO A 20 21.41 2.49 -38.55
C PRO A 20 20.24 1.49 -38.32
N ARG A 21 20.31 0.29 -38.92
CA ARG A 21 19.28 -0.76 -38.72
C ARG A 21 19.30 -1.33 -37.30
N ARG A 22 20.50 -1.58 -36.74
CA ARG A 22 20.65 -2.07 -35.36
C ARG A 22 20.12 -1.05 -34.35
N ARG A 23 20.41 0.23 -34.53
CA ARG A 23 19.91 1.32 -33.65
C ARG A 23 18.40 1.41 -33.66
N GLN A 24 17.78 1.29 -34.84
CA GLN A 24 16.32 1.35 -34.97
C GLN A 24 15.66 0.12 -34.36
N TRP A 25 16.27 -1.05 -34.44
CA TRP A 25 15.83 -2.26 -33.80
C TRP A 25 15.91 -2.16 -32.27
N VAL A 26 17.02 -1.70 -31.69
CA VAL A 26 17.22 -1.50 -30.27
C VAL A 26 16.14 -0.55 -29.71
N LYS A 27 15.96 0.62 -30.31
CA LYS A 27 14.95 1.60 -29.87
C LYS A 27 13.53 1.03 -29.92
N ARG A 28 13.19 0.31 -30.97
CA ARG A 28 11.86 -0.31 -31.09
C ARG A 28 11.65 -1.36 -30.01
N ARG A 29 12.68 -2.17 -29.73
CA ARG A 29 12.62 -3.19 -28.69
C ARG A 29 12.53 -2.57 -27.28
N GLU A 30 13.24 -1.49 -27.00
CA GLU A 30 13.16 -0.74 -25.75
C GLU A 30 11.76 -0.19 -25.50
N THR A 31 11.14 0.41 -26.51
CA THR A 31 9.77 0.92 -26.40
C THR A 31 8.80 -0.21 -26.07
N TRP A 32 8.91 -1.35 -26.75
CA TRP A 32 8.10 -2.53 -26.46
C TRP A 32 8.33 -3.09 -25.06
N LEU A 33 9.59 -3.14 -24.60
CA LEU A 33 9.91 -3.60 -23.25
C LEU A 33 9.32 -2.69 -22.19
N VAL A 34 9.34 -1.38 -22.38
CA VAL A 34 8.72 -0.43 -21.44
C VAL A 34 7.20 -0.65 -21.37
N ILE A 35 6.54 -0.70 -22.53
CA ILE A 35 5.09 -0.92 -22.58
C ILE A 35 4.72 -2.28 -21.96
N LEU A 36 5.42 -3.33 -22.35
CA LEU A 36 5.20 -4.69 -21.85
C LEU A 36 5.44 -4.76 -20.34
N GLY A 37 6.49 -4.11 -19.84
CA GLY A 37 6.79 -4.04 -18.42
C GLY A 37 5.68 -3.38 -17.62
N VAL A 38 5.18 -2.22 -18.06
CA VAL A 38 4.07 -1.53 -17.40
C VAL A 38 2.81 -2.42 -17.37
N VAL A 39 2.44 -3.00 -18.50
CA VAL A 39 1.25 -3.85 -18.62
C VAL A 39 1.40 -5.11 -17.76
N LEU A 40 2.57 -5.77 -17.79
CA LEU A 40 2.85 -6.96 -17.02
C LEU A 40 2.72 -6.70 -15.52
N HIS A 41 3.37 -5.65 -15.01
CA HIS A 41 3.32 -5.33 -13.59
C HIS A 41 1.92 -4.91 -13.13
N ALA A 42 1.20 -4.13 -13.95
CA ALA A 42 -0.19 -3.77 -13.66
C ALA A 42 -1.10 -5.01 -13.58
N VAL A 43 -0.99 -5.92 -14.54
CA VAL A 43 -1.78 -7.15 -14.58
C VAL A 43 -1.39 -8.10 -13.44
N TYR A 44 -0.08 -8.32 -13.22
CA TYR A 44 0.39 -9.23 -12.17
C TYR A 44 0.18 -8.71 -10.76
N MET A 45 0.13 -7.39 -10.56
CA MET A 45 -0.27 -6.81 -9.27
C MET A 45 -1.70 -7.21 -8.90
N LEU A 46 -2.62 -7.28 -9.87
CA LEU A 46 -4.00 -7.70 -9.64
C LEU A 46 -4.11 -9.19 -9.28
N SER A 47 -3.11 -10.01 -9.62
CA SER A 47 -3.14 -11.45 -9.35
C SER A 47 -3.26 -11.80 -7.88
N ILE A 48 -2.81 -10.91 -6.98
CA ILE A 48 -2.87 -11.14 -5.53
C ILE A 48 -4.33 -11.25 -5.05
N PHE A 49 -5.23 -10.45 -5.65
CA PHE A 49 -6.65 -10.50 -5.31
C PHE A 49 -7.29 -11.80 -5.82
N ASP A 50 -6.92 -12.26 -7.01
CA ASP A 50 -7.41 -13.52 -7.56
C ASP A 50 -6.85 -14.76 -6.84
N ILE A 51 -5.63 -14.65 -6.27
CA ILE A 51 -4.97 -15.75 -5.58
C ILE A 51 -5.45 -15.87 -4.13
N TYR A 52 -5.49 -14.75 -3.39
CA TYR A 52 -5.68 -14.77 -1.94
C TYR A 52 -7.01 -14.18 -1.48
N PHE A 53 -7.62 -13.25 -2.25
CA PHE A 53 -8.72 -12.41 -1.81
C PHE A 53 -9.89 -12.42 -2.80
N LYS A 54 -10.38 -13.61 -3.13
CA LYS A 54 -11.57 -13.77 -3.99
C LYS A 54 -12.81 -13.30 -3.25
N THR A 55 -13.74 -12.68 -4.00
CA THR A 55 -15.03 -12.28 -3.44
C THR A 55 -15.76 -13.47 -2.81
N PRO A 56 -16.24 -13.31 -1.57
CA PRO A 56 -16.98 -14.36 -0.88
C PRO A 56 -18.43 -14.47 -1.34
N ILE A 57 -18.95 -13.53 -2.13
CA ILE A 57 -20.37 -13.46 -2.51
C ILE A 57 -20.76 -14.64 -3.38
N VAL A 58 -21.84 -15.30 -2.98
CA VAL A 58 -22.47 -16.42 -3.69
C VAL A 58 -23.95 -16.10 -3.88
N HIS A 59 -24.49 -16.39 -5.05
CA HIS A 59 -25.90 -16.13 -5.38
C HIS A 59 -26.69 -17.43 -5.48
N GLY A 60 -28.02 -17.33 -5.28
CA GLY A 60 -28.95 -18.43 -5.47
C GLY A 60 -28.99 -19.42 -4.30
N MET A 61 -28.94 -18.90 -3.07
CA MET A 61 -29.11 -19.66 -1.84
C MET A 61 -30.47 -19.42 -1.24
N ASP A 62 -31.02 -20.46 -0.59
CA ASP A 62 -32.28 -20.38 0.14
C ASP A 62 -32.07 -19.81 1.55
N LEU A 63 -33.05 -19.07 2.04
CA LEU A 63 -33.06 -18.52 3.38
C LEU A 63 -33.33 -19.62 4.41
N VAL A 64 -32.64 -19.54 5.54
CA VAL A 64 -32.88 -20.39 6.69
C VAL A 64 -33.64 -19.60 7.74
N SER A 65 -34.93 -19.85 7.86
CA SER A 65 -35.76 -19.20 8.87
C SER A 65 -35.50 -19.79 10.26
N PRO A 66 -35.33 -18.96 11.29
CA PRO A 66 -35.19 -19.43 12.65
C PRO A 66 -36.48 -20.05 13.20
N ARG A 67 -36.35 -21.06 14.08
CA ARG A 67 -37.48 -21.81 14.68
C ARG A 67 -37.77 -21.39 16.13
N PHE A 68 -37.45 -20.16 16.49
CA PHE A 68 -37.68 -19.62 17.81
C PHE A 68 -38.42 -18.28 17.78
N SER A 69 -38.99 -17.86 18.88
CA SER A 69 -39.65 -16.56 19.00
C SER A 69 -38.63 -15.44 19.17
N PRO A 70 -38.80 -14.29 18.50
CA PRO A 70 -37.85 -13.20 18.60
C PRO A 70 -37.78 -12.61 20.00
N PRO A 71 -36.58 -12.49 20.60
CA PRO A 71 -36.39 -11.85 21.90
C PRO A 71 -36.77 -10.36 21.91
N ALA A 72 -36.45 -9.66 20.80
CA ALA A 72 -36.71 -8.24 20.61
C ALA A 72 -37.68 -7.98 19.46
N LYS A 73 -38.39 -6.85 19.53
CA LYS A 73 -39.21 -6.32 18.43
C LYS A 73 -38.44 -5.33 17.57
N ARG A 74 -37.48 -4.65 18.18
CA ARG A 74 -36.70 -3.55 17.60
C ARG A 74 -35.22 -3.70 17.95
N LEU A 75 -34.37 -3.23 17.04
CA LEU A 75 -32.94 -3.20 17.28
C LEU A 75 -32.39 -1.81 16.91
N VAL A 76 -31.57 -1.27 17.78
CA VAL A 76 -30.83 -0.02 17.54
C VAL A 76 -29.38 -0.35 17.40
N LEU A 77 -28.82 -0.01 16.25
CA LEU A 77 -27.40 -0.13 15.93
C LEU A 77 -26.77 1.27 15.91
N LEU A 78 -25.87 1.51 16.84
CA LEU A 78 -25.07 2.74 16.91
C LEU A 78 -23.64 2.37 16.49
N VAL A 79 -23.15 2.96 15.41
CA VAL A 79 -21.78 2.74 14.94
C VAL A 79 -21.03 4.07 15.00
N ALA A 80 -20.03 4.13 15.87
CA ALA A 80 -19.11 5.26 15.99
C ALA A 80 -17.88 5.00 15.12
N ASP A 81 -17.85 5.60 13.94
CA ASP A 81 -16.80 5.42 12.96
C ASP A 81 -15.44 5.86 13.51
N GLY A 82 -14.40 5.05 13.29
CA GLY A 82 -13.04 5.35 13.71
C GLY A 82 -12.77 5.32 15.23
N LEU A 83 -13.70 4.75 16.05
CA LEU A 83 -13.56 4.72 17.50
C LEU A 83 -12.70 3.54 17.97
N ARG A 84 -11.55 3.85 18.56
CA ARG A 84 -10.63 2.87 19.15
C ARG A 84 -11.15 2.29 20.47
N ALA A 85 -10.97 1.00 20.68
CA ALA A 85 -11.34 0.33 21.93
C ALA A 85 -10.56 0.87 23.14
N ASP A 86 -9.24 1.08 23.02
CA ASP A 86 -8.43 1.61 24.11
C ASP A 86 -8.89 3.02 24.54
N LYS A 87 -9.14 3.91 23.60
CA LYS A 87 -9.59 5.29 23.91
C LYS A 87 -11.02 5.35 24.47
N PHE A 88 -11.81 4.33 24.17
CA PHE A 88 -13.15 4.19 24.72
C PHE A 88 -13.13 3.68 26.17
N PHE A 89 -12.32 2.66 26.47
CA PHE A 89 -12.31 2.01 27.79
C PHE A 89 -11.34 2.64 28.79
N GLU A 90 -10.26 3.31 28.35
CA GLU A 90 -9.29 3.96 29.23
C GLU A 90 -9.88 5.17 29.95
N PRO A 91 -9.48 5.43 31.21
CA PRO A 91 -9.78 6.68 31.90
C PRO A 91 -8.98 7.85 31.32
N ASP A 92 -9.42 9.06 31.63
CA ASP A 92 -8.66 10.28 31.36
C ASP A 92 -7.54 10.49 32.44
N LEU A 93 -6.80 11.58 32.34
CA LEU A 93 -5.71 11.91 33.26
C LEU A 93 -6.21 12.17 34.70
N GLU A 94 -7.49 12.46 34.88
CA GLU A 94 -8.14 12.68 36.17
C GLU A 94 -8.79 11.39 36.70
N ALA A 95 -8.53 10.24 36.07
CA ALA A 95 -9.16 8.95 36.36
C ALA A 95 -10.68 8.90 36.14
N ASN A 96 -11.24 9.80 35.33
CA ASN A 96 -12.64 9.75 34.91
C ASN A 96 -12.76 8.97 33.60
N PHE A 97 -13.80 8.16 33.47
CA PHE A 97 -14.07 7.42 32.26
C PHE A 97 -14.82 8.29 31.23
N ARG A 98 -14.44 8.20 29.95
CA ARG A 98 -15.01 9.04 28.88
C ARG A 98 -16.42 8.64 28.49
N ALA A 99 -16.79 7.37 28.69
CA ALA A 99 -18.08 6.81 28.36
C ALA A 99 -18.82 6.34 29.63
N PRO A 100 -19.30 7.25 30.52
CA PRO A 100 -19.89 6.87 31.81
C PRO A 100 -21.22 6.13 31.67
N PHE A 101 -22.07 6.46 30.70
CA PHE A 101 -23.33 5.77 30.46
C PHE A 101 -23.11 4.34 30.00
N LEU A 102 -22.35 4.13 28.91
CA LEU A 102 -22.10 2.79 28.41
C LEU A 102 -21.30 1.94 29.40
N ARG A 103 -20.45 2.55 30.20
CA ARG A 103 -19.80 1.87 31.32
C ARG A 103 -20.76 1.39 32.39
N ASN A 104 -21.74 2.20 32.71
CA ASN A 104 -22.82 1.78 33.63
C ASN A 104 -23.65 0.63 33.06
N VAL A 105 -23.90 0.66 31.74
CA VAL A 105 -24.55 -0.44 31.00
C VAL A 105 -23.75 -1.73 31.12
N ILE A 106 -22.41 -1.66 30.89
CA ILE A 106 -21.50 -2.82 31.00
C ILE A 106 -21.53 -3.41 32.41
N LYS A 107 -21.55 -2.57 33.43
CA LYS A 107 -21.54 -3.02 34.85
C LYS A 107 -22.86 -3.60 35.32
N ASN A 108 -24.01 -3.14 34.81
CA ASN A 108 -25.31 -3.43 35.38
C ASN A 108 -26.37 -4.06 34.47
N GLN A 109 -26.27 -3.86 33.15
CA GLN A 109 -27.39 -4.16 32.23
C GLN A 109 -27.06 -5.08 31.07
N GLY A 110 -25.83 -4.98 30.50
CA GLY A 110 -25.52 -5.62 29.26
C GLY A 110 -24.21 -6.40 29.26
N ARG A 111 -23.80 -6.78 28.07
CA ARG A 111 -22.56 -7.50 27.81
C ARG A 111 -21.60 -6.63 27.00
N TRP A 112 -20.34 -6.90 27.16
CA TRP A 112 -19.28 -6.15 26.49
C TRP A 112 -18.15 -7.04 25.99
N GLY A 113 -17.40 -6.50 25.08
CA GLY A 113 -16.18 -7.11 24.55
C GLY A 113 -15.50 -6.19 23.53
N VAL A 114 -14.50 -6.73 22.89
CA VAL A 114 -13.85 -6.10 21.75
C VAL A 114 -14.32 -6.78 20.48
N SER A 115 -14.75 -5.99 19.51
CA SER A 115 -15.04 -6.44 18.17
C SER A 115 -13.77 -6.29 17.31
N HIS A 116 -13.31 -7.39 16.73
CA HIS A 116 -12.09 -7.42 15.94
C HIS A 116 -12.42 -7.24 14.45
N ALA A 117 -12.06 -6.05 13.93
CA ALA A 117 -12.18 -5.73 12.52
C ALA A 117 -11.11 -6.44 11.69
N ARG A 118 -11.38 -6.63 10.41
CA ARG A 118 -10.47 -7.27 9.47
C ARG A 118 -9.94 -6.25 8.44
N PRO A 119 -8.63 -6.28 8.08
CA PRO A 119 -8.15 -5.47 6.98
C PRO A 119 -8.85 -5.81 5.64
N PRO A 120 -9.10 -4.79 4.81
CA PRO A 120 -8.82 -3.37 5.04
C PRO A 120 -9.76 -2.77 6.08
N THR A 121 -9.19 -2.13 7.11
CA THR A 121 -9.95 -1.47 8.19
C THR A 121 -10.44 -0.10 7.71
N GLU A 122 -11.45 -0.14 6.87
CA GLU A 122 -12.07 1.01 6.20
C GLU A 122 -13.58 1.02 6.47
N SER A 123 -14.20 2.19 6.35
CA SER A 123 -15.62 2.36 6.74
C SER A 123 -16.57 1.43 5.98
N ARG A 124 -16.43 1.32 4.64
CA ARG A 124 -17.31 0.42 3.86
C ARG A 124 -17.13 -1.05 4.24
N PRO A 125 -15.93 -1.68 4.19
CA PRO A 125 -15.75 -3.07 4.59
C PRO A 125 -16.17 -3.36 6.03
N GLY A 126 -15.91 -2.42 6.95
CA GLY A 126 -16.31 -2.54 8.35
C GLY A 126 -17.84 -2.58 8.52
N HIS A 127 -18.55 -1.68 7.89
CA HIS A 127 -20.02 -1.69 7.94
C HIS A 127 -20.63 -2.89 7.23
N VAL A 128 -20.03 -3.37 6.12
CA VAL A 128 -20.47 -4.62 5.48
C VAL A 128 -20.30 -5.81 6.40
N ALA A 129 -19.19 -5.90 7.13
CA ALA A 129 -18.98 -6.96 8.10
C ALA A 129 -20.03 -6.91 9.23
N ILE A 130 -20.34 -5.72 9.76
CA ILE A 130 -21.34 -5.54 10.83
C ILE A 130 -22.75 -5.89 10.34
N ILE A 131 -23.15 -5.39 9.18
CA ILE A 131 -24.56 -5.38 8.72
C ILE A 131 -24.89 -6.62 7.88
N ALA A 132 -23.94 -7.13 7.09
CA ALA A 132 -24.13 -8.30 6.21
C ALA A 132 -23.39 -9.56 6.69
N GLY A 133 -22.46 -9.44 7.64
CA GLY A 133 -21.77 -10.57 8.27
C GLY A 133 -20.70 -11.24 7.43
N PHE A 134 -20.15 -10.57 6.43
CA PHE A 134 -19.03 -11.09 5.66
C PHE A 134 -17.99 -10.01 5.36
N TYR A 135 -16.80 -10.42 4.95
CA TYR A 135 -15.71 -9.51 4.61
C TYR A 135 -15.61 -9.35 3.10
N GLU A 136 -15.76 -8.12 2.63
CA GLU A 136 -15.52 -7.80 1.23
C GLU A 136 -14.04 -8.03 0.85
N ASP A 137 -13.78 -8.24 -0.44
CA ASP A 137 -12.41 -8.27 -0.92
C ASP A 137 -11.79 -6.86 -0.87
N PRO A 138 -10.44 -6.73 -0.76
CA PRO A 138 -9.77 -5.44 -0.64
C PRO A 138 -10.04 -4.46 -1.78
N SER A 139 -10.52 -4.93 -2.94
CA SER A 139 -10.90 -4.05 -4.05
C SER A 139 -12.14 -3.19 -3.73
N ALA A 140 -12.89 -3.59 -2.73
CA ALA A 140 -14.06 -2.84 -2.25
C ALA A 140 -13.71 -1.46 -1.69
N VAL A 141 -12.46 -1.24 -1.24
CA VAL A 141 -11.97 0.10 -0.84
C VAL A 141 -12.21 1.11 -1.96
N THR A 142 -11.93 0.75 -3.20
CA THR A 142 -12.15 1.65 -4.34
C THR A 142 -13.62 1.88 -4.67
N LYS A 143 -14.51 1.01 -4.19
CA LYS A 143 -15.96 1.12 -4.40
C LYS A 143 -16.65 1.95 -3.31
N GLY A 144 -15.99 2.16 -2.17
CA GLY A 144 -16.55 2.83 -0.98
C GLY A 144 -16.72 4.35 -1.09
N TRP A 145 -16.09 4.98 -2.07
CA TRP A 145 -16.03 6.44 -2.22
C TRP A 145 -17.20 7.08 -2.96
N LYS A 146 -18.17 6.30 -3.39
CA LYS A 146 -19.43 6.77 -3.97
C LYS A 146 -20.54 5.84 -3.51
N ALA A 147 -21.75 6.37 -3.41
CA ALA A 147 -22.94 5.59 -3.15
C ALA A 147 -23.10 4.48 -4.21
N ASN A 148 -22.45 3.36 -4.00
CA ASN A 148 -22.67 2.12 -4.72
C ASN A 148 -23.54 1.25 -3.83
N PRO A 149 -24.86 1.19 -4.04
CA PRO A 149 -25.74 0.32 -3.27
C PRO A 149 -25.23 -1.12 -3.34
N VAL A 150 -25.30 -1.80 -2.20
CA VAL A 150 -24.89 -3.20 -2.14
C VAL A 150 -25.97 -4.07 -2.77
N GLU A 151 -25.55 -4.93 -3.70
CA GLU A 151 -26.44 -5.91 -4.35
C GLU A 151 -26.57 -7.22 -3.57
N PHE A 152 -26.03 -7.27 -2.34
CA PHE A 152 -26.02 -8.46 -1.51
C PHE A 152 -26.97 -8.33 -0.30
N ASP A 153 -27.33 -9.48 0.25
CA ASP A 153 -28.23 -9.59 1.40
C ASP A 153 -27.61 -9.01 2.69
N SER A 154 -28.45 -8.40 3.52
CA SER A 154 -28.05 -7.78 4.78
C SER A 154 -29.16 -7.87 5.82
N VAL A 155 -28.85 -7.61 7.09
CA VAL A 155 -29.85 -7.52 8.16
C VAL A 155 -30.89 -6.44 7.85
N PHE A 156 -30.49 -5.33 7.25
CA PHE A 156 -31.40 -4.26 6.84
C PHE A 156 -32.37 -4.70 5.76
N ASN A 157 -31.88 -5.50 4.81
CA ASN A 157 -32.74 -6.08 3.76
C ASN A 157 -33.75 -7.08 4.33
N ARG A 158 -33.42 -7.75 5.45
CA ARG A 158 -34.30 -8.70 6.13
C ARG A 158 -35.24 -8.07 7.11
N SER A 159 -34.96 -6.85 7.57
CA SER A 159 -35.84 -6.10 8.44
C SER A 159 -37.17 -5.78 7.79
N ARG A 160 -38.19 -5.53 8.60
CA ARG A 160 -39.47 -5.05 8.09
C ARG A 160 -39.40 -3.60 7.67
N HIS A 161 -38.67 -2.79 8.41
CA HIS A 161 -38.33 -1.40 8.05
C HIS A 161 -37.04 -0.98 8.71
N THR A 162 -36.20 -0.26 7.97
CA THR A 162 -34.95 0.31 8.46
C THR A 162 -35.02 1.83 8.47
N ILE A 163 -34.63 2.44 9.59
CA ILE A 163 -34.50 3.88 9.78
C ILE A 163 -33.00 4.19 9.92
N SER A 164 -32.46 5.07 9.09
CA SER A 164 -31.02 5.32 9.09
C SER A 164 -30.69 6.81 8.91
N TYR A 165 -29.78 7.31 9.75
CA TYR A 165 -29.25 8.67 9.64
C TYR A 165 -27.72 8.67 9.78
N GLY A 166 -27.03 9.52 9.03
CA GLY A 166 -25.58 9.66 9.13
C GLY A 166 -24.92 10.12 7.85
N SER A 167 -23.69 9.61 7.62
CA SER A 167 -22.82 10.00 6.51
C SER A 167 -23.43 9.70 5.13
N PRO A 168 -23.24 10.62 4.15
CA PRO A 168 -23.63 10.41 2.76
C PRO A 168 -22.84 9.29 2.07
N ASP A 169 -21.70 8.88 2.63
CA ASP A 169 -20.86 7.82 2.08
C ASP A 169 -21.26 6.42 2.54
N ILE A 170 -21.94 6.27 3.67
CA ILE A 170 -22.28 4.97 4.26
C ILE A 170 -23.78 4.65 4.18
N VAL A 171 -24.64 5.57 4.63
CA VAL A 171 -26.08 5.30 4.71
C VAL A 171 -26.70 4.90 3.38
N PRO A 172 -26.41 5.59 2.25
CA PRO A 172 -26.96 5.22 0.94
C PRO A 172 -26.52 3.87 0.41
N ILE A 173 -25.32 3.38 0.85
CA ILE A 173 -24.80 2.06 0.43
C ILE A 173 -25.79 0.96 0.81
N PHE A 174 -26.36 1.01 2.02
CA PHE A 174 -27.24 -0.03 2.55
C PHE A 174 -28.72 0.29 2.34
N CYS A 175 -29.10 1.56 2.43
CA CYS A 175 -30.50 1.98 2.43
C CYS A 175 -30.97 2.49 1.07
N GLY A 176 -30.10 2.97 0.21
CA GLY A 176 -30.45 3.63 -1.06
C GLY A 176 -31.27 2.76 -2.03
N ALA A 177 -31.04 1.44 -2.04
CA ALA A 177 -31.77 0.49 -2.89
C ALA A 177 -32.94 -0.21 -2.17
N LEU A 178 -33.15 0.03 -0.85
CA LEU A 178 -34.18 -0.65 -0.08
C LEU A 178 -35.49 0.13 -0.08
N PRO A 179 -36.60 -0.45 -0.62
CA PRO A 179 -37.89 0.22 -0.66
C PRO A 179 -38.54 0.38 0.73
N HIS A 180 -38.12 -0.43 1.72
CA HIS A 180 -38.62 -0.41 3.08
C HIS A 180 -37.63 0.29 4.02
N SER A 181 -37.04 1.41 3.59
CA SER A 181 -36.13 2.22 4.41
C SER A 181 -36.52 3.67 4.44
N THR A 182 -36.32 4.31 5.57
CA THR A 182 -36.42 5.76 5.78
C THR A 182 -35.06 6.27 6.18
N TRP A 183 -34.41 7.05 5.33
CA TRP A 183 -33.05 7.51 5.61
C TRP A 183 -32.80 8.94 5.16
N ALA A 184 -31.85 9.60 5.80
CA ALA A 184 -31.34 10.89 5.39
C ALA A 184 -29.86 11.03 5.76
N THR A 185 -29.14 11.85 5.00
CA THR A 185 -27.73 12.16 5.20
C THR A 185 -27.53 13.66 5.27
N TYR A 186 -26.50 14.10 5.98
CA TYR A 186 -26.07 15.49 5.91
C TYR A 186 -25.38 15.78 4.57
N PRO A 187 -25.29 17.07 4.16
CA PRO A 187 -24.53 17.45 2.98
C PRO A 187 -23.03 17.15 3.13
N HIS A 188 -22.38 16.78 2.05
CA HIS A 188 -20.93 16.46 2.03
C HIS A 188 -20.04 17.60 2.54
N GLU A 189 -20.49 18.83 2.36
CA GLU A 189 -19.78 20.03 2.81
C GLU A 189 -19.67 20.13 4.34
N PHE A 190 -20.47 19.36 5.09
CA PHE A 190 -20.38 19.30 6.55
C PHE A 190 -19.16 18.50 7.03
N GLU A 191 -18.59 17.64 6.19
CA GLU A 191 -17.37 16.89 6.50
C GLU A 191 -16.11 17.76 6.34
N ASP A 192 -16.06 18.86 7.11
CA ASP A 192 -14.92 19.78 7.12
C ASP A 192 -13.98 19.47 8.29
N PHE A 193 -12.77 19.04 7.97
CA PHE A 193 -11.72 18.73 8.95
C PHE A 193 -11.10 19.94 9.66
N ALA A 194 -11.45 21.14 9.26
CA ALA A 194 -11.02 22.35 9.96
C ALA A 194 -11.85 22.59 11.24
N THR A 195 -13.02 21.97 11.36
CA THR A 195 -13.96 22.13 12.46
C THR A 195 -14.02 20.89 13.36
N ASP A 196 -14.63 21.02 14.55
CA ASP A 196 -14.90 19.87 15.41
C ASP A 196 -16.07 19.07 14.81
N ALA A 197 -15.81 17.82 14.39
CA ALA A 197 -16.78 16.99 13.71
C ALA A 197 -17.85 16.36 14.61
N SER A 198 -17.83 16.61 15.92
CA SER A 198 -18.85 16.09 16.86
C SER A 198 -20.27 16.54 16.54
N PHE A 199 -20.44 17.66 15.84
CA PHE A 199 -21.75 18.12 15.38
C PHE A 199 -22.41 17.19 14.36
N LEU A 200 -21.64 16.37 13.63
CA LEU A 200 -22.17 15.36 12.70
C LEU A 200 -22.91 14.25 13.44
N ASP A 201 -22.39 13.88 14.61
CA ASP A 201 -23.00 12.90 15.48
C ASP A 201 -24.32 13.45 16.07
N GLU A 202 -24.29 14.70 16.52
CA GLU A 202 -25.48 15.39 17.02
C GLU A 202 -26.55 15.54 15.94
N TRP A 203 -26.18 15.86 14.71
CA TRP A 203 -27.10 15.93 13.58
C TRP A 203 -27.85 14.60 13.38
N SER A 204 -27.14 13.48 13.43
CA SER A 204 -27.76 12.15 13.26
C SER A 204 -28.79 11.86 14.35
N PHE A 205 -28.50 12.24 15.59
CA PHE A 205 -29.46 12.14 16.70
C PHE A 205 -30.66 13.08 16.53
N ASP A 206 -30.44 14.33 16.15
CA ASP A 206 -31.49 15.33 15.99
C ASP A 206 -32.48 14.94 14.88
N GLN A 207 -32.01 14.35 13.78
CA GLN A 207 -32.89 13.81 12.74
C GLN A 207 -33.77 12.68 13.27
N PHE A 208 -33.18 11.77 14.07
CA PHE A 208 -33.92 10.66 14.65
C PHE A 208 -34.93 11.15 15.67
N GLN A 209 -34.58 12.09 16.53
CA GLN A 209 -35.50 12.71 17.47
C GLN A 209 -36.66 13.44 16.78
N SER A 210 -36.35 14.18 15.70
CA SER A 210 -37.37 14.86 14.89
C SER A 210 -38.32 13.86 14.24
N LEU A 211 -37.85 12.69 13.78
CA LEU A 211 -38.71 11.63 13.26
C LEU A 211 -39.72 11.15 14.31
N LEU A 212 -39.25 10.85 15.52
CA LEU A 212 -40.09 10.39 16.61
C LEU A 212 -41.10 11.47 17.04
N ASN A 213 -40.70 12.73 17.06
CA ASN A 213 -41.60 13.83 17.37
C ASN A 213 -42.71 13.96 16.29
N ARG A 214 -42.37 13.86 15.00
CA ARG A 214 -43.34 13.87 13.91
C ARG A 214 -44.31 12.69 13.93
N SER A 215 -43.89 11.55 14.48
CA SER A 215 -44.78 10.38 14.62
C SER A 215 -46.00 10.61 15.53
N ASN A 216 -45.93 11.60 16.43
CA ASN A 216 -47.05 12.00 17.26
C ASN A 216 -48.16 12.72 16.49
N GLU A 217 -47.81 13.35 15.38
CA GLU A 217 -48.70 14.11 14.51
C GLU A 217 -49.15 13.31 13.26
N ASP A 218 -48.31 12.34 12.79
CA ASP A 218 -48.59 11.51 11.62
C ASP A 218 -48.94 10.06 12.00
N PRO A 219 -50.24 9.69 11.89
CA PRO A 219 -50.68 8.33 12.22
C PRO A 219 -50.12 7.23 11.32
N LYS A 220 -49.68 7.56 10.08
CA LYS A 220 -49.04 6.60 9.20
C LYS A 220 -47.61 6.28 9.69
N LEU A 221 -46.87 7.30 10.05
CA LEU A 221 -45.54 7.16 10.61
C LEU A 221 -45.57 6.42 11.95
N LYS A 222 -46.54 6.73 12.79
CA LYS A 222 -46.74 6.04 14.09
C LYS A 222 -46.99 4.55 13.89
N ARG A 223 -47.87 4.15 12.97
CA ARG A 223 -48.12 2.73 12.63
C ARG A 223 -46.88 2.05 12.08
N LEU A 224 -46.04 2.76 11.33
CA LEU A 224 -44.79 2.24 10.82
C LEU A 224 -43.83 1.93 11.98
N LEU A 225 -43.69 2.84 12.94
CA LEU A 225 -42.83 2.71 14.09
C LEU A 225 -43.30 1.66 15.12
N GLU A 226 -44.56 1.35 15.14
CA GLU A 226 -45.17 0.32 16.01
C GLU A 226 -45.01 -1.11 15.46
N GLN A 227 -44.44 -1.28 14.24
CA GLN A 227 -44.21 -2.61 13.66
C GLN A 227 -43.08 -3.36 14.36
N ASP A 228 -43.17 -4.70 14.30
CA ASP A 228 -42.09 -5.59 14.76
C ASP A 228 -40.99 -5.64 13.69
N ASN A 229 -39.81 -6.10 14.07
CA ASN A 229 -38.62 -6.25 13.21
C ASN A 229 -38.12 -4.92 12.62
N LEU A 230 -38.12 -3.90 13.44
CA LEU A 230 -37.66 -2.57 13.12
C LEU A 230 -36.18 -2.43 13.44
N VAL A 231 -35.40 -1.86 12.51
CA VAL A 231 -33.99 -1.56 12.72
C VAL A 231 -33.76 -0.05 12.65
N VAL A 232 -33.12 0.49 13.69
CA VAL A 232 -32.64 1.89 13.68
C VAL A 232 -31.12 1.87 13.60
N PHE A 233 -30.58 2.51 12.59
CA PHE A 233 -29.15 2.64 12.37
C PHE A 233 -28.74 4.11 12.42
N LEU A 234 -27.90 4.46 13.40
CA LEU A 234 -27.29 5.78 13.50
C LEU A 234 -25.79 5.65 13.26
N HIS A 235 -25.32 6.28 12.20
CA HIS A 235 -23.92 6.34 11.84
C HIS A 235 -23.32 7.64 12.38
N LEU A 236 -22.33 7.53 13.26
CA LEU A 236 -21.68 8.61 13.99
C LEU A 236 -20.24 8.77 13.48
N LEU A 237 -20.01 9.72 12.56
CA LEU A 237 -18.72 9.90 11.84
C LEU A 237 -17.72 10.76 12.63
N GLY A 238 -18.16 11.44 13.71
CA GLY A 238 -17.36 12.46 14.39
C GLY A 238 -15.98 11.98 14.81
N CYS A 239 -15.87 10.78 15.41
CA CYS A 239 -14.59 10.24 15.87
C CYS A 239 -13.61 10.00 14.73
N ASP A 240 -14.06 9.52 13.58
CA ASP A 240 -13.22 9.29 12.42
C ASP A 240 -12.66 10.62 11.86
N SER A 241 -13.54 11.56 11.58
CA SER A 241 -13.15 12.87 11.07
C SER A 241 -12.22 13.62 12.03
N ASN A 242 -12.51 13.61 13.33
CA ASN A 242 -11.63 14.21 14.35
C ASN A 242 -10.32 13.44 14.50
N GLY A 243 -10.34 12.11 14.34
CA GLY A 243 -9.13 11.28 14.34
C GLY A 243 -8.19 11.59 13.19
N HIS A 244 -8.72 11.74 11.99
CA HIS A 244 -7.96 12.15 10.82
C HIS A 244 -7.38 13.56 10.96
N ALA A 245 -8.21 14.51 11.41
CA ALA A 245 -7.83 15.90 11.52
C ALA A 245 -6.87 16.18 12.69
N HIS A 246 -7.12 15.62 13.86
CA HIS A 246 -6.46 15.99 15.11
C HIS A 246 -5.72 14.87 15.81
N ARG A 247 -5.81 13.63 15.30
CA ARG A 247 -5.27 12.39 15.86
C ARG A 247 -6.02 11.85 17.09
N PRO A 248 -5.98 10.52 17.34
CA PRO A 248 -6.82 9.90 18.38
C PRO A 248 -6.42 10.22 19.83
N PHE A 249 -5.31 10.89 20.08
CA PHE A 249 -4.91 11.35 21.40
C PHE A 249 -5.19 12.85 21.65
N SER A 250 -5.77 13.54 20.67
CA SER A 250 -6.17 14.94 20.83
C SER A 250 -7.37 15.09 21.76
N SER A 251 -7.44 16.23 22.44
CA SER A 251 -8.58 16.57 23.30
C SER A 251 -9.91 16.58 22.52
N ILE A 252 -9.87 16.92 21.24
CA ILE A 252 -11.04 16.99 20.36
C ILE A 252 -11.59 15.59 20.11
N TYR A 253 -10.74 14.62 19.71
CA TYR A 253 -11.15 13.23 19.54
C TYR A 253 -11.65 12.62 20.85
N LEU A 254 -10.91 12.82 21.94
CA LEU A 254 -11.29 12.28 23.25
C LEU A 254 -12.59 12.89 23.80
N ASN A 255 -12.88 14.16 23.50
CA ASN A 255 -14.17 14.75 23.82
C ASN A 255 -15.30 14.21 22.93
N ASN A 256 -15.01 13.85 21.68
CA ASN A 256 -16.00 13.22 20.80
C ASN A 256 -16.47 11.87 21.35
N VAL A 257 -15.58 11.10 22.00
CA VAL A 257 -15.96 9.87 22.71
C VAL A 257 -17.04 10.13 23.77
N LYS A 258 -16.94 11.25 24.50
CA LYS A 258 -17.98 11.67 25.49
C LYS A 258 -19.30 12.03 24.80
N VAL A 259 -19.24 12.68 23.64
CA VAL A 259 -20.44 13.04 22.86
C VAL A 259 -21.15 11.78 22.38
N VAL A 260 -20.43 10.81 21.85
CA VAL A 260 -20.99 9.54 21.37
C VAL A 260 -21.66 8.76 22.51
N ASP A 261 -21.07 8.70 23.70
CA ASP A 261 -21.67 8.09 24.89
C ASP A 261 -22.97 8.80 25.31
N HIS A 262 -22.96 10.13 25.29
CA HIS A 262 -24.15 10.92 25.60
C HIS A 262 -25.26 10.75 24.56
N ILE A 263 -24.93 10.60 23.28
CA ILE A 263 -25.90 10.28 22.24
C ILE A 263 -26.51 8.90 22.50
N ALA A 264 -25.71 7.89 22.86
CA ALA A 264 -26.22 6.56 23.19
C ALA A 264 -27.19 6.60 24.37
N GLU A 265 -26.90 7.39 25.42
CA GLU A 265 -27.77 7.63 26.54
C GLU A 265 -29.10 8.27 26.11
N ARG A 266 -29.04 9.33 25.33
CA ARG A 266 -30.24 10.05 24.84
C ARG A 266 -31.10 9.16 23.95
N VAL A 267 -30.53 8.37 23.06
CA VAL A 267 -31.25 7.41 22.20
C VAL A 267 -31.94 6.36 23.05
N TYR A 268 -31.24 5.79 24.03
CA TYR A 268 -31.82 4.83 24.98
C TYR A 268 -33.02 5.41 25.75
N ASN A 269 -32.83 6.55 26.36
CA ASN A 269 -33.90 7.20 27.12
C ASN A 269 -35.11 7.61 26.25
N LEU A 270 -34.85 8.10 25.05
CA LEU A 270 -35.88 8.50 24.09
C LEU A 270 -36.76 7.32 23.68
N LEU A 271 -36.16 6.18 23.37
CA LEU A 271 -36.88 4.99 22.89
C LEU A 271 -37.58 4.27 24.02
N GLU A 272 -36.97 4.14 25.20
CA GLU A 272 -37.62 3.53 26.34
C GLU A 272 -38.84 4.36 26.83
N ASN A 273 -38.75 5.70 26.75
CA ASN A 273 -39.88 6.58 27.04
C ASN A 273 -40.98 6.53 25.96
N TYR A 274 -40.61 6.29 24.68
CA TYR A 274 -41.56 6.23 23.58
C TYR A 274 -42.36 4.92 23.58
N TYR A 275 -41.69 3.76 23.69
CA TYR A 275 -42.33 2.44 23.58
C TYR A 275 -42.83 1.86 24.90
N LYS A 276 -42.10 2.01 25.97
CA LYS A 276 -42.42 1.53 27.34
C LYS A 276 -42.74 0.03 27.41
N ASP A 277 -42.15 -0.78 26.49
CA ASP A 277 -42.43 -2.23 26.39
C ASP A 277 -41.21 -3.11 26.70
N ASN A 278 -40.04 -2.53 26.95
CA ASN A 278 -38.77 -3.22 27.19
C ASN A 278 -38.43 -4.29 26.12
N ARG A 279 -38.83 -4.06 24.85
CA ARG A 279 -38.64 -5.00 23.74
C ARG A 279 -37.66 -4.45 22.69
N THR A 280 -36.76 -3.57 23.06
CA THR A 280 -35.73 -2.99 22.20
C THR A 280 -34.37 -3.51 22.62
N SER A 281 -33.57 -3.99 21.65
CA SER A 281 -32.17 -4.32 21.84
C SER A 281 -31.29 -3.22 21.30
N TYR A 282 -30.16 -2.98 21.94
CA TYR A 282 -29.19 -1.93 21.57
C TYR A 282 -27.83 -2.54 21.34
N ILE A 283 -27.17 -2.13 20.29
CA ILE A 283 -25.79 -2.50 19.95
C ILE A 283 -25.00 -1.22 19.68
N PHE A 284 -23.95 -1.01 20.46
CA PHE A 284 -22.99 0.04 20.25
C PHE A 284 -21.66 -0.58 19.84
N THR A 285 -21.10 -0.14 18.70
CA THR A 285 -19.81 -0.63 18.19
C THR A 285 -19.13 0.43 17.32
N ALA A 286 -17.97 0.10 16.79
CA ALA A 286 -17.29 0.87 15.76
C ALA A 286 -16.93 -0.05 14.58
N ASP A 287 -16.78 0.51 13.42
CA ASP A 287 -16.42 -0.21 12.20
C ASP A 287 -14.93 -0.49 12.10
N HIS A 288 -14.09 0.43 12.55
CA HIS A 288 -12.64 0.31 12.73
C HIS A 288 -12.13 1.28 13.80
N GLY A 289 -10.86 1.13 14.14
CA GLY A 289 -10.15 2.09 14.98
C GLY A 289 -9.37 3.11 14.15
N MET A 290 -8.34 3.70 14.75
CA MET A 290 -7.52 4.74 14.16
C MET A 290 -6.08 4.60 14.64
N SER A 291 -5.10 4.70 13.73
CA SER A 291 -3.68 4.72 14.10
C SER A 291 -3.30 6.02 14.79
N ASP A 292 -2.20 6.03 15.54
CA ASP A 292 -1.71 7.25 16.20
C ASP A 292 -1.35 8.38 15.22
N LYS A 293 -1.21 8.07 13.92
CA LYS A 293 -1.02 9.05 12.85
C LYS A 293 -2.33 9.65 12.30
N GLY A 294 -3.47 9.18 12.76
CA GLY A 294 -4.77 9.62 12.26
C GLY A 294 -5.12 9.02 10.89
N SER A 295 -4.72 7.80 10.65
CA SER A 295 -5.07 7.00 9.47
C SER A 295 -5.51 5.61 9.88
N HIS A 296 -6.16 4.88 9.00
CA HIS A 296 -6.59 3.50 9.20
C HIS A 296 -6.38 2.69 7.92
N GLY A 297 -6.76 1.42 7.89
CA GLY A 297 -6.69 0.55 6.71
C GLY A 297 -5.85 -0.71 6.92
N ASP A 298 -4.97 -0.75 7.92
CA ASP A 298 -4.12 -1.91 8.20
C ASP A 298 -4.64 -2.82 9.31
N GLY A 299 -3.88 -3.85 9.66
CA GLY A 299 -4.21 -4.84 10.68
C GLY A 299 -3.60 -4.56 12.06
N HIS A 300 -3.11 -3.36 12.33
CA HIS A 300 -2.61 -3.01 13.65
C HIS A 300 -3.76 -3.01 14.67
N PRO A 301 -3.55 -3.46 15.94
CA PRO A 301 -4.62 -3.48 16.96
C PRO A 301 -5.33 -2.16 17.16
N SER A 302 -4.64 -1.02 17.03
CA SER A 302 -5.28 0.31 17.09
C SER A 302 -6.36 0.53 16.02
N ASN A 303 -6.30 -0.19 14.89
CA ASN A 303 -7.24 -0.12 13.79
C ASN A 303 -8.27 -1.27 13.82
N THR A 304 -7.89 -2.43 14.36
CA THR A 304 -8.74 -3.62 14.36
C THR A 304 -9.59 -3.76 15.61
N ASP A 305 -9.13 -3.24 16.75
CA ASP A 305 -9.83 -3.40 18.02
C ASP A 305 -10.84 -2.26 18.26
N THR A 306 -12.11 -2.61 18.23
CA THR A 306 -13.24 -1.68 18.39
C THR A 306 -14.10 -2.08 19.59
N PRO A 307 -14.74 -1.13 20.29
CA PRO A 307 -15.61 -1.46 21.42
C PRO A 307 -16.89 -2.13 20.93
N LEU A 308 -17.40 -3.07 21.71
CA LEU A 308 -18.72 -3.65 21.53
C LEU A 308 -19.45 -3.66 22.86
N VAL A 309 -20.63 -3.04 22.91
CA VAL A 309 -21.54 -3.05 24.07
C VAL A 309 -22.92 -3.38 23.57
N VAL A 310 -23.55 -4.40 24.18
CA VAL A 310 -24.87 -4.88 23.79
C VAL A 310 -25.74 -4.95 25.02
N TRP A 311 -26.96 -4.40 24.96
CA TRP A 311 -27.91 -4.42 26.08
C TRP A 311 -29.37 -4.39 25.62
N GLY A 312 -30.30 -4.58 26.54
CA GLY A 312 -31.73 -4.53 26.27
C GLY A 312 -32.35 -5.90 26.09
N ALA A 313 -33.43 -5.98 25.31
CA ALA A 313 -34.21 -7.20 25.16
C ALA A 313 -33.42 -8.35 24.56
N GLY A 314 -33.47 -9.51 25.19
CA GLY A 314 -32.78 -10.72 24.71
C GLY A 314 -31.27 -10.73 24.91
N VAL A 315 -30.75 -9.82 25.72
CA VAL A 315 -29.31 -9.74 26.03
C VAL A 315 -29.02 -10.19 27.45
N LYS A 316 -28.00 -11.03 27.63
CA LYS A 316 -27.56 -11.51 28.95
C LYS A 316 -27.08 -10.36 29.83
N HIS A 317 -27.38 -10.48 31.14
CA HIS A 317 -26.84 -9.56 32.12
C HIS A 317 -25.36 -9.76 32.40
N PRO A 318 -24.63 -8.76 32.95
CA PRO A 318 -23.24 -8.89 33.29
C PRO A 318 -23.00 -10.07 34.26
N ARG A 319 -21.88 -10.76 34.02
CA ARG A 319 -21.43 -11.90 34.80
C ARG A 319 -20.02 -11.63 35.36
N PRO A 320 -19.79 -11.89 36.68
CA PRO A 320 -18.42 -11.81 37.20
C PRO A 320 -17.52 -12.90 36.62
N VAL A 321 -16.26 -12.62 36.43
CA VAL A 321 -15.26 -13.57 35.95
C VAL A 321 -15.06 -14.65 37.01
N THR A 322 -15.14 -15.92 36.62
CA THR A 322 -14.86 -17.08 37.47
C THR A 322 -13.55 -17.75 37.02
N ALA A 323 -12.83 -18.40 37.94
CA ALA A 323 -11.54 -19.03 37.65
C ALA A 323 -11.57 -20.11 36.54
N LYS A 324 -12.76 -20.61 36.19
CA LYS A 324 -12.96 -21.57 35.08
C LYS A 324 -13.03 -20.90 33.70
N ASP A 325 -13.29 -19.62 33.65
CA ASP A 325 -13.54 -18.92 32.39
C ASP A 325 -12.24 -18.63 31.60
N HIS A 326 -11.10 -18.71 32.24
CA HIS A 326 -9.79 -18.50 31.57
C HIS A 326 -9.39 -19.58 30.56
N SER A 327 -10.03 -20.75 30.58
CA SER A 327 -9.67 -21.88 29.71
C SER A 327 -10.58 -22.10 28.50
N ASP A 328 -11.81 -21.56 28.50
CA ASP A 328 -12.82 -21.93 27.50
C ASP A 328 -13.13 -20.84 26.45
N HIS A 329 -12.66 -19.59 26.63
CA HIS A 329 -13.04 -18.46 25.76
C HIS A 329 -11.92 -18.01 24.79
N VAL A 330 -11.19 -18.97 24.25
CA VAL A 330 -10.26 -18.65 23.15
C VAL A 330 -11.06 -18.54 21.86
N LEU A 331 -11.25 -17.31 21.36
CA LEU A 331 -11.79 -17.10 20.01
C LEU A 331 -10.81 -17.67 18.99
N ARG A 332 -11.15 -18.83 18.42
CA ARG A 332 -10.43 -19.43 17.31
C ARG A 332 -11.08 -18.96 16.02
N PHE A 333 -10.37 -18.12 15.28
CA PHE A 333 -10.76 -17.80 13.92
C PHE A 333 -10.45 -18.96 12.98
N ILE A 334 -11.06 -18.95 11.80
CA ILE A 334 -10.84 -19.93 10.74
C ILE A 334 -9.36 -20.01 10.33
N ASP A 335 -8.67 -18.90 10.40
CA ASP A 335 -7.26 -18.69 10.11
C ASP A 335 -6.31 -18.95 11.31
N GLN A 336 -6.80 -19.58 12.37
CA GLN A 336 -6.08 -19.95 13.60
C GLN A 336 -5.57 -18.75 14.44
N HIS A 337 -6.16 -17.58 14.33
CA HIS A 337 -5.85 -16.46 15.22
C HIS A 337 -6.47 -16.66 16.60
N LEU A 338 -5.63 -16.48 17.58
CA LEU A 338 -6.00 -16.43 18.99
C LEU A 338 -5.98 -14.96 19.42
N HIS A 339 -7.15 -14.39 19.70
CA HIS A 339 -7.23 -13.12 20.39
C HIS A 339 -7.31 -13.40 21.89
N ASP A 340 -6.16 -13.46 22.51
CA ASP A 340 -5.98 -13.86 23.91
C ASP A 340 -5.38 -12.74 24.75
N ALA A 341 -5.58 -11.48 24.34
CA ALA A 341 -5.10 -10.36 25.10
C ALA A 341 -5.95 -10.20 26.38
N PRO A 342 -5.34 -10.31 27.59
CA PRO A 342 -6.08 -10.09 28.83
C PRO A 342 -6.63 -8.66 28.88
N THR A 343 -7.74 -8.48 29.59
CA THR A 343 -8.32 -7.16 29.80
C THR A 343 -7.31 -6.28 30.52
N PRO A 344 -6.92 -5.11 29.98
CA PRO A 344 -6.00 -4.20 30.63
C PRO A 344 -6.58 -3.76 31.99
N LYS A 345 -5.75 -3.75 33.04
CA LYS A 345 -6.17 -3.33 34.37
C LYS A 345 -6.64 -1.87 34.43
N GLU A 346 -6.09 -1.05 33.55
CA GLU A 346 -6.43 0.37 33.40
C GLU A 346 -7.90 0.58 32.99
N TRP A 347 -8.52 -0.42 32.35
CA TRP A 347 -9.93 -0.35 31.98
C TRP A 347 -10.88 -0.57 33.18
N ASP A 348 -10.40 -1.08 34.31
CA ASP A 348 -11.22 -1.37 35.51
C ASP A 348 -12.48 -2.20 35.17
N LEU A 349 -12.33 -3.17 34.27
CA LEU A 349 -13.38 -4.09 33.83
C LEU A 349 -12.93 -5.56 33.94
N ASP A 350 -11.80 -5.83 34.57
CA ASP A 350 -11.20 -7.15 34.73
C ASP A 350 -12.04 -8.10 35.61
N GLY A 351 -12.93 -7.56 36.43
CA GLY A 351 -13.88 -8.34 37.21
C GLY A 351 -15.18 -8.77 36.50
N ILE A 352 -15.41 -8.34 35.27
CA ILE A 352 -16.61 -8.63 34.48
C ILE A 352 -16.22 -9.45 33.24
N GLU A 353 -16.97 -10.52 32.97
CA GLU A 353 -16.74 -11.38 31.81
C GLU A 353 -16.74 -10.57 30.53
N ARG A 354 -15.63 -10.67 29.76
CA ARG A 354 -15.44 -10.05 28.45
C ARG A 354 -15.74 -11.10 27.39
N VAL A 355 -16.53 -10.75 26.39
CA VAL A 355 -16.88 -11.63 25.26
C VAL A 355 -16.47 -10.94 23.96
N ASP A 356 -15.31 -11.30 23.45
CA ASP A 356 -14.81 -10.76 22.18
C ASP A 356 -15.49 -11.46 21.00
N VAL A 357 -15.65 -10.73 19.91
CA VAL A 357 -16.27 -11.21 18.68
C VAL A 357 -15.44 -10.81 17.46
N ASN A 358 -15.60 -11.55 16.36
CA ASN A 358 -15.26 -11.01 15.05
C ASN A 358 -16.34 -10.01 14.63
N GLN A 359 -15.96 -9.00 13.91
CA GLN A 359 -16.90 -7.98 13.44
C GLN A 359 -18.07 -8.58 12.64
N ALA A 360 -17.82 -9.61 11.82
CA ALA A 360 -18.85 -10.33 11.08
C ALA A 360 -19.86 -11.08 11.96
N ASP A 361 -19.54 -11.36 13.22
CA ASP A 361 -20.42 -12.07 14.15
C ASP A 361 -21.59 -11.20 14.63
N ILE A 362 -21.51 -9.89 14.42
CA ILE A 362 -22.56 -8.94 14.82
C ILE A 362 -23.82 -9.13 13.95
N ALA A 363 -23.69 -9.48 12.68
CA ALA A 363 -24.85 -9.71 11.80
C ALA A 363 -25.73 -10.90 12.27
N PRO A 364 -25.19 -12.12 12.55
CA PRO A 364 -25.98 -13.19 13.14
C PRO A 364 -26.51 -12.84 14.54
N LEU A 365 -25.80 -12.04 15.33
CA LEU A 365 -26.31 -11.56 16.62
C LEU A 365 -27.56 -10.69 16.40
N MET A 366 -27.51 -9.71 15.50
CA MET A 366 -28.66 -8.85 15.19
C MET A 366 -29.85 -9.66 14.65
N SER A 367 -29.56 -10.60 13.73
CA SER A 367 -30.60 -11.47 13.16
C SER A 367 -31.28 -12.33 14.22
N THR A 368 -30.51 -12.90 15.16
CA THR A 368 -31.03 -13.73 16.23
C THR A 368 -31.88 -12.91 17.20
N LEU A 369 -31.43 -11.71 17.59
CA LEU A 369 -32.21 -10.85 18.51
C LEU A 369 -33.58 -10.47 17.92
N LEU A 370 -33.65 -10.25 16.60
CA LEU A 370 -34.89 -9.92 15.89
C LEU A 370 -35.64 -11.15 15.37
N GLY A 371 -35.10 -12.36 15.52
CA GLY A 371 -35.73 -13.57 14.96
C GLY A 371 -35.77 -13.57 13.43
N LEU A 372 -34.83 -12.89 12.78
CA LEU A 372 -34.69 -12.81 11.32
C LEU A 372 -33.78 -13.91 10.80
N PRO A 373 -33.95 -14.37 9.53
CA PRO A 373 -32.94 -15.16 8.87
C PRO A 373 -31.61 -14.41 8.79
N CYS A 374 -30.50 -15.11 9.06
CA CYS A 374 -29.18 -14.52 8.82
C CYS A 374 -28.98 -14.15 7.34
N PRO A 375 -28.26 -13.08 7.03
CA PRO A 375 -27.89 -12.78 5.64
C PRO A 375 -27.21 -13.96 4.96
N VAL A 376 -27.62 -14.29 3.74
CA VAL A 376 -27.21 -15.54 3.05
C VAL A 376 -25.71 -15.68 2.83
N ASN A 377 -24.98 -14.59 2.71
CA ASN A 377 -23.52 -14.59 2.54
C ASN A 377 -22.75 -14.39 3.85
N SER A 378 -23.44 -14.36 4.99
CA SER A 378 -22.77 -14.20 6.29
C SER A 378 -21.85 -15.39 6.58
N VAL A 379 -20.64 -15.09 7.06
CA VAL A 379 -19.65 -16.05 7.58
C VAL A 379 -19.48 -15.92 9.10
N GLY A 380 -20.25 -15.02 9.72
CA GLY A 380 -20.21 -14.76 11.16
C GLY A 380 -20.75 -15.95 11.97
N ASN A 381 -20.14 -16.14 13.13
CA ASN A 381 -20.58 -17.10 14.13
C ASN A 381 -21.46 -16.41 15.18
N LEU A 382 -22.59 -16.99 15.50
CA LEU A 382 -23.46 -16.43 16.54
C LEU A 382 -22.75 -16.41 17.91
N PRO A 383 -22.52 -15.23 18.52
CA PRO A 383 -21.85 -15.13 19.81
C PRO A 383 -22.87 -15.35 20.96
N LEU A 384 -22.99 -16.60 21.42
CA LEU A 384 -23.93 -17.00 22.46
C LEU A 384 -23.73 -16.28 23.83
N GLY A 385 -22.53 -15.74 24.05
CA GLY A 385 -22.22 -14.97 25.25
C GLY A 385 -23.08 -13.71 25.44
N TYR A 386 -23.69 -13.22 24.37
CA TYR A 386 -24.53 -12.02 24.36
C TYR A 386 -26.05 -12.33 24.48
N VAL A 387 -26.49 -13.48 24.01
CA VAL A 387 -27.91 -13.78 23.79
C VAL A 387 -28.51 -14.49 25.01
N ASP A 388 -29.60 -13.96 25.53
CA ASP A 388 -30.38 -14.54 26.65
C ASP A 388 -31.60 -15.29 26.10
N MET A 389 -31.45 -16.59 25.96
CA MET A 389 -32.44 -17.51 25.40
C MET A 389 -32.42 -18.83 26.17
N LYS A 390 -33.48 -19.66 26.03
CA LYS A 390 -33.49 -21.02 26.56
C LYS A 390 -32.50 -21.90 25.82
N GLU A 391 -31.92 -22.93 26.47
CA GLU A 391 -30.94 -23.84 25.83
C GLU A 391 -31.46 -24.42 24.49
N GLU A 392 -32.72 -24.77 24.41
CA GLU A 392 -33.37 -25.26 23.19
C GLU A 392 -33.32 -24.22 22.06
N GLU A 393 -33.66 -22.98 22.36
CA GLU A 393 -33.66 -21.86 21.43
C GLU A 393 -32.22 -21.46 21.02
N GLU A 394 -31.24 -21.54 21.95
CA GLU A 394 -29.84 -21.30 21.67
C GLU A 394 -29.31 -22.31 20.62
N VAL A 395 -29.62 -23.62 20.78
CA VAL A 395 -29.21 -24.66 19.82
C VAL A 395 -29.88 -24.47 18.47
N GLU A 396 -31.19 -24.13 18.44
CA GLU A 396 -31.88 -23.81 17.21
C GLU A 396 -31.29 -22.58 16.48
N ALA A 397 -30.90 -21.56 17.21
CA ALA A 397 -30.24 -20.38 16.64
C ALA A 397 -28.87 -20.73 16.04
N VAL A 398 -28.06 -21.50 16.74
CA VAL A 398 -26.75 -21.98 16.22
C VAL A 398 -26.95 -22.90 15.03
N LEU A 399 -27.96 -23.78 15.05
CA LEU A 399 -28.25 -24.66 13.93
C LEU A 399 -28.72 -23.87 12.69
N ALA A 400 -29.54 -22.85 12.87
CA ALA A 400 -29.96 -21.96 11.80
C ALA A 400 -28.75 -21.25 11.15
N ASN A 401 -27.85 -20.70 11.97
CA ASN A 401 -26.59 -20.10 11.52
C ASN A 401 -25.70 -21.12 10.80
N THR A 402 -25.58 -22.35 11.33
CA THR A 402 -24.82 -23.45 10.71
C THR A 402 -25.39 -23.86 9.36
N LYS A 403 -26.73 -24.03 9.27
CA LYS A 403 -27.41 -24.39 8.00
C LYS A 403 -27.22 -23.30 6.96
N GLN A 404 -27.26 -22.02 7.34
CA GLN A 404 -27.01 -20.90 6.42
C GLN A 404 -25.60 -20.94 5.85
N ILE A 405 -24.56 -21.14 6.68
CA ILE A 405 -23.17 -21.24 6.21
C ILE A 405 -22.95 -22.51 5.37
N LEU A 406 -23.57 -23.62 5.77
CA LEU A 406 -23.51 -24.87 4.99
C LEU A 406 -24.14 -24.70 3.60
N ASN A 407 -25.29 -24.03 3.48
CA ASN A 407 -25.92 -23.74 2.20
C ASN A 407 -25.01 -22.93 1.28
N GLN A 408 -24.29 -21.96 1.84
CA GLN A 408 -23.27 -21.18 1.10
C GLN A 408 -22.15 -22.08 0.58
N PHE A 409 -21.61 -22.98 1.42
CA PHE A 409 -20.60 -23.96 1.01
C PHE A 409 -21.12 -24.88 -0.09
N LEU A 410 -22.32 -25.46 0.08
CA LEU A 410 -22.92 -26.38 -0.89
C LEU A 410 -23.12 -25.70 -2.23
N ARG A 411 -23.64 -24.48 -2.23
CA ARG A 411 -23.83 -23.72 -3.45
C ARG A 411 -22.52 -23.42 -4.17
N LYS A 412 -21.50 -22.99 -3.44
CA LYS A 412 -20.16 -22.73 -3.97
C LYS A 412 -19.51 -24.03 -4.52
N SER A 413 -19.71 -25.16 -3.84
CA SER A 413 -19.26 -26.47 -4.31
C SER A 413 -19.94 -26.87 -5.63
N GLN A 414 -21.27 -26.68 -5.75
CA GLN A 414 -22.02 -26.95 -6.98
C GLN A 414 -21.54 -26.09 -8.16
N ILE A 415 -21.35 -24.78 -7.92
CA ILE A 415 -20.83 -23.87 -8.95
C ILE A 415 -19.45 -24.33 -9.42
N LYS A 416 -18.55 -24.66 -8.48
CA LYS A 416 -17.19 -25.09 -8.84
C LYS A 416 -17.20 -26.44 -9.55
N GLN A 417 -18.07 -27.37 -9.15
CA GLN A 417 -18.22 -28.67 -9.79
C GLN A 417 -18.74 -28.55 -11.23
N SER A 418 -19.68 -27.63 -11.50
CA SER A 418 -20.24 -27.44 -12.84
C SER A 418 -19.27 -26.75 -13.81
N HIS A 419 -18.25 -26.03 -13.28
CA HIS A 419 -17.31 -25.26 -14.11
C HIS A 419 -15.92 -25.90 -14.22
N SER A 420 -15.56 -26.84 -13.34
CA SER A 420 -14.20 -27.42 -13.29
C SER A 420 -14.13 -28.75 -14.04
N LEU A 421 -13.15 -28.86 -14.95
CA LEU A 421 -12.86 -30.12 -15.66
C LEU A 421 -12.28 -31.21 -14.72
N PHE A 422 -11.55 -30.80 -13.67
CA PHE A 422 -10.91 -31.67 -12.70
C PHE A 422 -11.31 -31.29 -11.27
N PHE A 423 -12.58 -31.44 -10.95
CA PHE A 423 -13.11 -31.09 -9.64
C PHE A 423 -12.56 -31.96 -8.51
N LYS A 424 -12.03 -31.35 -7.46
CA LYS A 424 -11.64 -32.01 -6.21
C LYS A 424 -12.59 -31.58 -5.09
N PRO A 425 -13.46 -32.47 -4.59
CA PRO A 425 -14.37 -32.15 -3.51
C PRO A 425 -13.63 -31.96 -2.18
N PHE A 426 -14.23 -31.17 -1.28
CA PHE A 426 -13.76 -31.05 0.09
C PHE A 426 -14.21 -32.24 0.91
N LYS A 427 -13.32 -33.24 1.07
CA LYS A 427 -13.62 -34.53 1.69
C LYS A 427 -14.21 -34.48 3.10
N PRO A 428 -13.79 -33.55 4.02
CA PRO A 428 -14.31 -33.53 5.40
C PRO A 428 -15.82 -33.32 5.50
N LEU A 429 -16.45 -32.68 4.49
CA LEU A 429 -17.90 -32.48 4.43
C LEU A 429 -18.67 -33.50 3.58
N ALA A 430 -18.05 -34.59 3.18
CA ALA A 430 -18.74 -35.61 2.39
C ALA A 430 -19.94 -36.23 3.12
N SER A 431 -19.91 -36.30 4.45
CA SER A 431 -20.95 -36.84 5.33
C SER A 431 -21.83 -35.79 6.00
N TYR A 432 -21.92 -34.56 5.47
CA TYR A 432 -22.65 -33.44 6.09
C TYR A 432 -24.13 -33.80 6.35
N PHE A 433 -24.76 -34.57 5.47
CA PHE A 433 -26.16 -34.99 5.60
C PHE A 433 -26.38 -35.90 6.81
N SER A 434 -25.46 -36.84 7.04
CA SER A 434 -25.48 -37.69 8.23
C SER A 434 -25.31 -36.86 9.51
N MET A 435 -24.43 -35.86 9.50
CA MET A 435 -24.23 -34.96 10.65
C MET A 435 -25.51 -34.16 10.95
N LEU A 436 -26.19 -33.62 9.93
CA LEU A 436 -27.46 -32.90 10.10
C LEU A 436 -28.54 -33.78 10.71
N ASN A 437 -28.68 -35.04 10.24
CA ASN A 437 -29.64 -35.98 10.79
C ASN A 437 -29.32 -36.30 12.27
N GLN A 438 -28.07 -36.52 12.63
CA GLN A 438 -27.65 -36.72 14.02
C GLN A 438 -27.97 -35.51 14.91
N ILE A 439 -27.83 -34.28 14.41
CA ILE A 439 -28.19 -33.08 15.15
C ILE A 439 -29.69 -33.02 15.42
N GLU A 440 -30.52 -33.36 14.42
CA GLU A 440 -32.00 -33.40 14.58
C GLU A 440 -32.44 -34.53 15.52
N GLU A 441 -31.77 -35.69 15.53
CA GLU A 441 -31.98 -36.76 16.47
C GLU A 441 -31.64 -36.36 17.92
N LEU A 442 -30.48 -35.71 18.11
CA LEU A 442 -30.06 -35.19 19.42
C LEU A 442 -31.01 -34.10 19.95
N LEU A 443 -31.51 -33.22 19.11
CA LEU A 443 -32.52 -32.24 19.45
C LEU A 443 -33.84 -32.96 19.91
N SER A 444 -34.26 -33.95 19.17
CA SER A 444 -35.45 -34.77 19.55
C SER A 444 -35.26 -35.50 20.87
N ALA A 445 -34.03 -35.94 21.17
CA ALA A 445 -33.64 -36.57 22.42
C ALA A 445 -33.39 -35.58 23.57
N ARG A 446 -33.47 -34.26 23.33
CA ARG A 446 -33.17 -33.18 24.27
C ARG A 446 -31.73 -33.18 24.81
N ASP A 447 -30.81 -33.73 24.07
CA ASP A 447 -29.39 -33.63 24.38
C ASP A 447 -28.81 -32.34 23.70
N TYR A 448 -29.11 -31.23 24.33
CA TYR A 448 -28.76 -29.90 23.78
C TYR A 448 -27.24 -29.66 23.70
N LYS A 449 -26.46 -30.22 24.64
CA LYS A 449 -24.99 -30.05 24.65
C LYS A 449 -24.32 -30.74 23.48
N ALA A 450 -24.70 -32.01 23.23
CA ALA A 450 -24.16 -32.78 22.10
C ALA A 450 -24.60 -32.16 20.76
N ALA A 451 -25.86 -31.74 20.65
CA ALA A 451 -26.39 -31.04 19.48
C ALA A 451 -25.64 -29.75 19.21
N MET A 452 -25.33 -28.94 20.24
CA MET A 452 -24.54 -27.70 20.13
C MET A 452 -23.13 -27.97 19.61
N GLN A 453 -22.41 -28.93 20.23
CA GLN A 453 -21.03 -29.28 19.82
C GLN A 453 -20.97 -29.76 18.38
N LEU A 454 -21.94 -30.59 17.98
CA LEU A 454 -21.98 -31.14 16.62
C LEU A 454 -22.34 -30.04 15.60
N SER A 455 -23.21 -29.11 15.94
CA SER A 455 -23.56 -27.95 15.12
C SER A 455 -22.38 -27.02 14.93
N GLU A 456 -21.64 -26.72 15.99
CA GLU A 456 -20.42 -25.88 15.92
C GLU A 456 -19.32 -26.56 15.10
N ASN A 457 -19.16 -27.89 15.26
CA ASN A 457 -18.19 -28.63 14.45
C ASN A 457 -18.55 -28.59 12.96
N LEU A 458 -19.82 -28.82 12.62
CA LEU A 458 -20.31 -28.75 11.24
C LEU A 458 -20.11 -27.35 10.65
N ARG A 459 -20.39 -26.30 11.43
CA ARG A 459 -20.16 -24.91 11.04
C ARG A 459 -18.69 -24.63 10.77
N SER A 460 -17.80 -25.05 11.66
CA SER A 460 -16.35 -24.93 11.49
C SER A 460 -15.86 -25.63 10.23
N LEU A 461 -16.36 -26.84 9.95
CA LEU A 461 -16.03 -27.57 8.72
C LEU A 461 -16.54 -26.86 7.46
N ALA A 462 -17.75 -26.27 7.51
CA ALA A 462 -18.32 -25.51 6.41
C ALA A 462 -17.50 -24.25 6.09
N LEU A 463 -17.06 -23.54 7.12
CA LEU A 463 -16.16 -22.38 6.96
C LEU A 463 -14.80 -22.77 6.39
N LYS A 464 -14.21 -23.89 6.84
CA LYS A 464 -12.98 -24.45 6.25
C LYS A 464 -13.18 -24.85 4.79
N GLY A 465 -14.35 -25.39 4.45
CA GLY A 465 -14.72 -25.72 3.07
C GLY A 465 -14.86 -24.48 2.18
N LEU A 466 -15.44 -23.40 2.70
CA LEU A 466 -15.49 -22.12 2.00
C LEU A 466 -14.08 -21.58 1.72
N HIS A 467 -13.20 -21.62 2.70
CA HIS A 467 -11.79 -21.22 2.54
C HIS A 467 -11.06 -22.11 1.51
N TYR A 468 -11.32 -23.43 1.53
CA TYR A 468 -10.76 -24.35 0.54
C TYR A 468 -11.10 -23.94 -0.90
N PHE A 469 -12.35 -23.55 -1.15
CA PHE A 469 -12.75 -23.08 -2.48
C PHE A 469 -12.24 -21.67 -2.82
N GLN A 470 -11.97 -20.83 -1.83
CA GLN A 470 -11.31 -19.55 -2.08
C GLN A 470 -9.87 -19.73 -2.58
N THR A 471 -9.16 -20.70 -2.04
CA THR A 471 -7.75 -20.99 -2.38
C THR A 471 -7.58 -22.10 -3.40
N TYR A 472 -8.65 -22.54 -4.07
CA TYR A 472 -8.65 -23.70 -4.97
C TYR A 472 -7.61 -23.61 -6.10
N ASP A 473 -7.47 -22.45 -6.72
CA ASP A 473 -6.60 -22.23 -7.88
C ASP A 473 -5.21 -21.67 -7.49
N LEU A 474 -4.92 -21.57 -6.19
CA LEU A 474 -3.73 -20.90 -5.63
C LEU A 474 -2.42 -21.39 -6.27
N LEU A 475 -2.18 -22.70 -6.26
CA LEU A 475 -0.90 -23.25 -6.72
C LEU A 475 -0.66 -23.01 -8.22
N VAL A 476 -1.70 -23.16 -9.04
CA VAL A 476 -1.60 -22.97 -10.49
C VAL A 476 -1.31 -21.49 -10.82
N LEU A 477 -2.02 -20.58 -10.17
CA LEU A 477 -1.80 -19.15 -10.36
C LEU A 477 -0.43 -18.71 -9.85
N MET A 478 -0.02 -19.16 -8.66
CA MET A 478 1.32 -18.86 -8.13
C MET A 478 2.42 -19.34 -9.08
N ALA A 479 2.33 -20.56 -9.58
CA ALA A 479 3.29 -21.08 -10.53
C ALA A 479 3.32 -20.26 -11.84
N THR A 480 2.16 -19.90 -12.37
CA THR A 480 2.04 -19.12 -13.60
C THR A 480 2.64 -17.72 -13.45
N ILE A 481 2.33 -17.02 -12.38
CA ILE A 481 2.85 -15.67 -12.11
C ILE A 481 4.36 -15.70 -11.87
N THR A 482 4.84 -16.68 -11.09
CA THR A 482 6.30 -16.86 -10.86
C THR A 482 7.05 -17.11 -12.15
N LEU A 483 6.55 -18.01 -12.99
CA LEU A 483 7.14 -18.28 -14.30
C LEU A 483 7.08 -17.03 -15.21
N GLY A 484 6.03 -16.23 -15.09
CA GLY A 484 5.91 -14.96 -15.80
C GLY A 484 6.99 -13.96 -15.40
N TYR A 485 7.20 -13.72 -14.11
CA TYR A 485 8.26 -12.84 -13.61
C TYR A 485 9.65 -13.35 -13.97
N ILE A 486 9.93 -14.66 -13.83
CA ILE A 486 11.20 -15.26 -14.23
C ILE A 486 11.41 -15.06 -15.74
N GLY A 487 10.41 -15.33 -16.56
CA GLY A 487 10.46 -15.09 -18.00
C GLY A 487 10.77 -13.63 -18.34
N TRP A 488 10.12 -12.70 -17.65
CA TRP A 488 10.37 -11.27 -17.81
C TRP A 488 11.80 -10.88 -17.46
N MET A 489 12.30 -11.30 -16.30
CA MET A 489 13.69 -11.02 -15.88
C MET A 489 14.71 -11.60 -16.84
N VAL A 490 14.54 -12.84 -17.31
CA VAL A 490 15.41 -13.44 -18.32
C VAL A 490 15.39 -12.63 -19.61
N PHE A 491 14.22 -12.19 -20.05
CA PHE A 491 14.09 -11.39 -21.26
C PHE A 491 14.76 -10.02 -21.15
N LEU A 492 14.68 -9.36 -19.99
CA LEU A 492 15.41 -8.12 -19.68
C LEU A 492 16.92 -8.34 -19.71
N VAL A 493 17.42 -9.38 -19.06
CA VAL A 493 18.85 -9.71 -19.03
C VAL A 493 19.37 -9.94 -20.45
N LEU A 494 18.65 -10.73 -21.27
CA LEU A 494 19.02 -10.96 -22.65
C LEU A 494 19.09 -9.64 -23.44
N HIS A 495 18.11 -8.74 -23.24
CA HIS A 495 18.12 -7.44 -23.90
C HIS A 495 19.34 -6.58 -23.48
N VAL A 496 19.63 -6.49 -22.18
CA VAL A 496 20.76 -5.71 -21.67
C VAL A 496 22.09 -6.27 -22.20
N LEU A 497 22.25 -7.59 -22.22
CA LEU A 497 23.45 -8.23 -22.76
C LEU A 497 23.62 -7.97 -24.26
N GLN A 498 22.55 -8.02 -25.05
CA GLN A 498 22.60 -7.77 -26.49
C GLN A 498 22.80 -6.29 -26.85
N ALA A 499 22.15 -5.38 -26.12
CA ALA A 499 22.11 -3.97 -26.48
C ALA A 499 23.27 -3.16 -25.91
N TYR A 500 23.71 -3.47 -24.67
CA TYR A 500 24.56 -2.58 -23.87
C TYR A 500 25.90 -3.18 -23.44
N THR A 501 26.20 -4.46 -23.73
CA THR A 501 27.46 -5.09 -23.37
C THR A 501 28.32 -5.40 -24.63
N LEU A 502 29.64 -5.36 -24.46
CA LEU A 502 30.56 -5.74 -25.48
C LEU A 502 30.82 -7.25 -25.43
N LEU A 503 30.04 -8.01 -26.18
CA LEU A 503 30.28 -9.44 -26.39
C LEU A 503 31.14 -9.67 -27.64
N PRO A 504 31.93 -10.76 -27.69
CA PRO A 504 32.74 -11.07 -28.86
C PRO A 504 31.91 -11.16 -30.14
N GLY A 505 32.47 -10.60 -31.25
CA GLY A 505 31.78 -10.51 -32.54
C GLY A 505 31.28 -11.85 -33.10
N ASP A 506 31.92 -12.97 -32.73
CA ASP A 506 31.50 -14.31 -33.15
C ASP A 506 30.11 -14.72 -32.61
N ILE A 507 29.67 -14.16 -31.48
CA ILE A 507 28.33 -14.39 -30.93
C ILE A 507 27.31 -13.65 -31.79
N PHE A 508 27.61 -12.43 -32.24
CA PHE A 508 26.71 -11.60 -33.06
C PHE A 508 26.73 -12.01 -34.54
N ARG A 509 27.88 -12.40 -35.10
CA ARG A 509 27.95 -12.88 -36.50
C ARG A 509 27.12 -14.14 -36.73
N LYS A 510 27.06 -15.03 -35.73
CA LYS A 510 26.15 -16.19 -35.78
C LYS A 510 24.69 -15.79 -35.74
N GLU A 511 24.38 -14.63 -35.15
CA GLU A 511 23.01 -14.09 -35.05
C GLU A 511 22.58 -13.46 -36.40
N GLU A 512 23.44 -12.70 -37.07
CA GLU A 512 23.16 -12.11 -38.40
C GLU A 512 22.97 -13.17 -39.49
N ALA A 513 23.76 -14.25 -39.45
CA ALA A 513 23.60 -15.38 -40.38
C ALA A 513 22.34 -16.23 -40.12
N VAL A 514 21.69 -16.04 -39.01
CA VAL A 514 20.55 -16.83 -38.55
C VAL A 514 19.23 -16.07 -38.66
N HIS A 515 19.26 -14.75 -38.84
CA HIS A 515 18.05 -14.00 -39.23
C HIS A 515 17.60 -14.32 -40.68
N GLU A 516 18.38 -15.11 -41.42
CA GLU A 516 17.92 -15.74 -42.62
C GLU A 516 17.07 -16.98 -42.33
N LYS A 517 15.73 -16.72 -42.25
CA LYS A 517 14.64 -17.67 -42.48
C LYS A 517 14.81 -19.10 -41.94
N SER A 518 14.14 -19.49 -40.86
CA SER A 518 13.41 -20.75 -40.79
C SER A 518 12.98 -21.24 -39.40
N ASN A 519 13.59 -20.82 -38.28
CA ASN A 519 13.20 -21.40 -36.97
C ASN A 519 12.38 -20.48 -36.06
N THR A 520 12.41 -19.18 -36.32
CA THR A 520 11.59 -18.22 -35.53
C THR A 520 10.08 -18.45 -35.71
N GLY A 521 9.67 -18.82 -36.91
CA GLY A 521 8.27 -19.15 -37.17
C GLY A 521 7.75 -20.41 -36.45
N LYS A 522 8.64 -21.41 -36.23
CA LYS A 522 8.22 -22.65 -35.53
C LYS A 522 7.98 -22.41 -34.05
N ALA A 523 8.87 -21.69 -33.36
CA ALA A 523 8.68 -21.37 -31.93
C ALA A 523 7.46 -20.47 -31.69
N GLN A 524 7.25 -19.49 -32.59
CA GLN A 524 6.04 -18.65 -32.53
C GLN A 524 4.77 -19.46 -32.78
N LEU A 525 4.77 -20.35 -33.76
CA LEU A 525 3.65 -21.23 -34.06
C LEU A 525 3.33 -22.14 -32.87
N CYS A 526 4.35 -22.78 -32.28
CA CYS A 526 4.17 -23.62 -31.09
C CYS A 526 3.63 -22.81 -29.91
N GLY A 527 4.15 -21.61 -29.67
CA GLY A 527 3.67 -20.70 -28.63
C GLY A 527 2.21 -20.29 -28.84
N CYS A 528 1.83 -19.94 -30.07
CA CYS A 528 0.44 -19.60 -30.42
C CYS A 528 -0.50 -20.81 -30.27
N LEU A 529 -0.08 -22.00 -30.69
CA LEU A 529 -0.86 -23.23 -30.51
C LEU A 529 -1.05 -23.55 -29.02
N PHE A 530 0.00 -23.48 -28.23
CA PHE A 530 -0.06 -23.71 -26.79
C PHE A 530 -0.96 -22.69 -26.10
N MET A 531 -0.85 -21.40 -26.47
CA MET A 531 -1.71 -20.33 -25.98
C MET A 531 -3.19 -20.60 -26.34
N ALA A 532 -3.46 -21.03 -27.57
CA ALA A 532 -4.81 -21.37 -27.99
C ALA A 532 -5.40 -22.54 -27.20
N VAL A 533 -4.62 -23.60 -26.99
CA VAL A 533 -5.05 -24.75 -26.17
C VAL A 533 -5.34 -24.32 -24.73
N VAL A 534 -4.45 -23.58 -24.09
CA VAL A 534 -4.66 -23.09 -22.72
C VAL A 534 -5.85 -22.16 -22.63
N SER A 535 -6.05 -21.26 -23.62
CA SER A 535 -7.21 -20.37 -23.65
C SER A 535 -8.52 -21.14 -23.80
N VAL A 536 -8.56 -22.20 -24.61
CA VAL A 536 -9.75 -23.08 -24.76
C VAL A 536 -10.02 -23.82 -23.43
N LEU A 537 -8.99 -24.34 -22.78
CA LEU A 537 -9.16 -25.01 -21.48
C LEU A 537 -9.72 -24.05 -20.42
N LEU A 538 -9.16 -22.85 -20.31
CA LEU A 538 -9.64 -21.81 -19.39
C LEU A 538 -11.08 -21.36 -19.73
N PHE A 539 -11.41 -21.30 -20.99
CA PHE A 539 -12.78 -20.98 -21.43
C PHE A 539 -13.77 -22.10 -21.04
N LEU A 540 -13.39 -23.35 -21.23
CA LEU A 540 -14.20 -24.50 -20.80
C LEU A 540 -14.37 -24.57 -19.27
N GLU A 541 -13.40 -24.08 -18.52
CA GLU A 541 -13.48 -23.94 -17.05
C GLU A 541 -14.21 -22.68 -16.59
N HIS A 542 -14.74 -21.86 -17.49
CA HIS A 542 -15.36 -20.57 -17.19
C HIS A 542 -14.49 -19.68 -16.29
N SER A 543 -13.18 -19.71 -16.50
CA SER A 543 -12.21 -18.96 -15.71
C SER A 543 -12.37 -17.45 -15.92
N PRO A 544 -12.05 -16.61 -14.89
CA PRO A 544 -12.10 -15.15 -15.02
C PRO A 544 -11.22 -14.63 -16.17
N PRO A 545 -11.56 -13.52 -16.81
CA PRO A 545 -10.77 -12.96 -17.93
C PRO A 545 -9.31 -12.68 -17.59
N LEU A 546 -9.01 -12.30 -16.35
CA LEU A 546 -7.63 -12.05 -15.89
C LEU A 546 -6.76 -13.32 -15.92
N TYR A 547 -7.31 -14.51 -15.71
CA TYR A 547 -6.56 -15.76 -15.83
C TYR A 547 -6.01 -15.94 -17.23
N HIS A 548 -6.83 -15.66 -18.26
CA HIS A 548 -6.36 -15.67 -19.65
C HIS A 548 -5.17 -14.72 -19.86
N ALA A 549 -5.21 -13.52 -19.27
CA ALA A 549 -4.12 -12.57 -19.37
C ALA A 549 -2.83 -13.09 -18.68
N TYR A 550 -2.93 -13.67 -17.48
CA TYR A 550 -1.78 -14.22 -16.76
C TYR A 550 -1.07 -15.32 -17.55
N PHE A 551 -1.82 -16.29 -18.05
CA PHE A 551 -1.27 -17.38 -18.86
C PHE A 551 -0.74 -16.88 -20.19
N ALA A 552 -1.47 -16.01 -20.89
CA ALA A 552 -1.05 -15.47 -22.18
C ALA A 552 0.26 -14.70 -22.07
N MET A 553 0.43 -13.84 -21.06
CA MET A 553 1.66 -13.07 -20.85
C MET A 553 2.84 -13.99 -20.54
N THR A 554 2.65 -14.98 -19.68
CA THR A 554 3.69 -15.97 -19.36
C THR A 554 4.11 -16.77 -20.59
N ILE A 555 3.16 -17.31 -21.35
CA ILE A 555 3.44 -18.08 -22.57
C ILE A 555 4.14 -17.19 -23.61
N PHE A 556 3.70 -15.94 -23.77
CA PHE A 556 4.31 -15.00 -24.68
C PHE A 556 5.78 -14.76 -24.36
N LEU A 557 6.11 -14.48 -23.08
CA LEU A 557 7.49 -14.24 -22.64
C LEU A 557 8.39 -15.43 -22.90
N TRP A 558 7.96 -16.62 -22.53
CA TRP A 558 8.75 -17.84 -22.77
C TRP A 558 8.90 -18.17 -24.26
N THR A 559 7.90 -17.85 -25.07
CA THR A 559 8.00 -17.95 -26.54
C THR A 559 9.06 -17.02 -27.09
N GLN A 560 9.14 -15.75 -26.58
CA GLN A 560 10.20 -14.83 -26.99
C GLN A 560 11.59 -15.32 -26.55
N ILE A 561 11.73 -15.90 -25.35
CA ILE A 561 13.00 -16.48 -24.88
C ILE A 561 13.41 -17.66 -25.74
N LEU A 562 12.48 -18.53 -26.12
CA LEU A 562 12.74 -19.65 -27.01
C LEU A 562 13.20 -19.18 -28.42
N ASN A 563 12.70 -18.05 -28.92
CA ASN A 563 13.19 -17.45 -30.14
C ASN A 563 14.66 -17.02 -30.04
N GLU A 564 15.13 -16.67 -28.84
CA GLU A 564 16.53 -16.27 -28.55
C GLU A 564 17.43 -17.48 -28.17
N TYR A 565 16.96 -18.71 -28.32
CA TYR A 565 17.68 -19.93 -27.90
C TYR A 565 19.10 -20.03 -28.43
N LYS A 566 19.33 -19.61 -29.67
CA LYS A 566 20.66 -19.68 -30.30
C LYS A 566 21.64 -18.71 -29.63
N PHE A 567 21.19 -17.52 -29.27
CA PHE A 567 21.98 -16.55 -28.52
C PHE A 567 22.29 -17.09 -27.12
N ILE A 568 21.32 -17.65 -26.44
CA ILE A 568 21.49 -18.27 -25.12
C ILE A 568 22.52 -19.39 -25.18
N LYS A 569 22.44 -20.26 -26.16
CA LYS A 569 23.41 -21.34 -26.38
C LYS A 569 24.82 -20.83 -26.67
N ALA A 570 24.94 -19.77 -27.45
CA ALA A 570 26.23 -19.12 -27.74
C ALA A 570 26.85 -18.46 -26.51
N LEU A 571 25.99 -17.76 -25.71
CA LEU A 571 26.40 -17.15 -24.46
C LEU A 571 26.87 -18.19 -23.45
N TRP A 572 26.12 -19.30 -23.30
CA TRP A 572 26.49 -20.40 -22.42
C TRP A 572 27.87 -21.00 -22.80
N ARG A 573 28.10 -21.27 -24.08
CA ARG A 573 29.43 -21.75 -24.56
C ARG A 573 30.54 -20.75 -24.27
N TYR A 574 30.26 -19.45 -24.43
CA TYR A 574 31.24 -18.39 -24.15
C TYR A 574 31.59 -18.37 -22.65
N LEU A 575 30.60 -18.47 -21.75
CA LEU A 575 30.84 -18.50 -20.32
C LEU A 575 31.60 -19.75 -19.88
N CYS A 576 31.27 -20.92 -20.42
CA CYS A 576 31.99 -22.19 -20.15
C CYS A 576 33.42 -22.18 -20.69
N GLY A 577 33.71 -21.42 -21.73
CA GLY A 577 35.07 -21.26 -22.31
C GLY A 577 35.98 -20.25 -21.61
N ARG A 578 35.43 -19.49 -20.62
CA ARG A 578 36.22 -18.48 -19.87
C ARG A 578 37.01 -19.08 -18.71
N LYS A 579 38.14 -18.43 -18.33
CA LYS A 579 38.90 -18.78 -17.14
C LYS A 579 38.01 -18.79 -15.92
N SER A 580 38.20 -19.80 -15.07
CA SER A 580 37.45 -20.00 -13.82
C SER A 580 37.34 -18.73 -12.96
N ASN A 581 38.40 -17.93 -12.84
CA ASN A 581 38.42 -16.67 -12.08
C ASN A 581 37.40 -15.63 -12.56
N TYR A 582 37.06 -15.60 -13.86
CA TYR A 582 36.02 -14.68 -14.35
C TYR A 582 34.62 -15.13 -13.95
N VAL A 583 34.37 -16.43 -14.08
CA VAL A 583 33.09 -17.03 -13.66
C VAL A 583 32.89 -16.88 -12.16
N ILE A 584 33.94 -17.10 -11.36
CA ILE A 584 33.90 -16.91 -9.90
C ILE A 584 33.58 -15.45 -9.55
N LYS A 585 34.20 -14.46 -10.21
CA LYS A 585 33.89 -13.03 -9.99
C LYS A 585 32.44 -12.69 -10.34
N LEU A 586 31.92 -13.24 -11.43
CA LEU A 586 30.53 -13.05 -11.84
C LEU A 586 29.55 -13.63 -10.81
N LEU A 587 29.82 -14.85 -10.36
CA LEU A 587 29.03 -15.50 -9.31
C LEU A 587 29.09 -14.76 -7.97
N ALA A 588 30.29 -14.34 -7.57
CA ALA A 588 30.48 -13.55 -6.34
C ALA A 588 29.69 -12.23 -6.39
N LEU A 589 29.72 -11.51 -7.52
CA LEU A 589 28.93 -10.29 -7.69
C LEU A 589 27.43 -10.60 -7.64
N GLY A 590 26.99 -11.67 -8.29
CA GLY A 590 25.60 -12.13 -8.24
C GLY A 590 25.15 -12.40 -6.80
N VAL A 591 25.94 -13.15 -6.02
CA VAL A 591 25.67 -13.44 -4.62
C VAL A 591 25.60 -12.16 -3.78
N VAL A 592 26.56 -11.24 -3.94
CA VAL A 592 26.57 -9.96 -3.23
C VAL A 592 25.34 -9.13 -3.58
N SER A 593 24.95 -9.10 -4.88
CA SER A 593 23.73 -8.38 -5.29
C SER A 593 22.48 -8.97 -4.66
N VAL A 594 22.36 -10.29 -4.62
CA VAL A 594 21.23 -10.98 -3.96
C VAL A 594 21.22 -10.68 -2.46
N ILE A 595 22.36 -10.71 -1.78
CA ILE A 595 22.45 -10.37 -0.34
C ILE A 595 21.99 -8.93 -0.10
N ILE A 596 22.39 -7.96 -0.93
CA ILE A 596 21.95 -6.58 -0.79
C ILE A 596 20.44 -6.47 -0.99
N LEU A 597 19.88 -7.14 -2.00
CA LEU A 597 18.43 -7.14 -2.25
C LEU A 597 17.67 -7.82 -1.12
N GLU A 598 18.20 -8.89 -0.54
CA GLU A 598 17.61 -9.56 0.62
C GLU A 598 17.62 -8.68 1.86
N LEU A 599 18.70 -7.96 2.12
CA LEU A 599 18.76 -6.96 3.20
C LEU A 599 17.74 -5.83 2.97
N LEU A 600 17.52 -5.42 1.72
CA LEU A 600 16.49 -4.45 1.39
C LEU A 600 15.06 -4.99 1.61
N VAL A 601 14.80 -6.26 1.34
CA VAL A 601 13.51 -6.90 1.66
C VAL A 601 13.28 -6.89 3.17
N HIS A 602 14.27 -7.30 3.97
CA HIS A 602 14.16 -7.27 5.43
C HIS A 602 14.02 -5.86 6.00
N SER A 603 14.54 -4.85 5.32
CA SER A 603 14.44 -3.45 5.76
C SER A 603 13.01 -2.89 5.70
N PHE A 604 12.08 -3.53 5.00
CA PHE A 604 10.65 -3.18 5.03
C PHE A 604 10.00 -3.42 6.39
N THR A 605 10.51 -4.38 7.14
CA THR A 605 10.06 -4.66 8.51
C THR A 605 10.98 -4.05 9.56
N GLU A 606 12.29 -3.97 9.30
CA GLU A 606 13.30 -3.54 10.26
C GLU A 606 14.09 -2.33 9.71
N ARG A 607 13.59 -1.11 9.94
CA ARG A 607 14.22 0.14 9.48
C ARG A 607 15.66 0.34 9.95
N LYS A 608 16.05 -0.22 11.11
CA LYS A 608 17.41 -0.11 11.65
C LYS A 608 18.48 -0.71 10.74
N LEU A 609 18.09 -1.58 9.79
CA LEU A 609 19.02 -2.09 8.77
C LEU A 609 19.59 -0.97 7.90
N TYR A 610 18.81 0.05 7.59
CA TYR A 610 19.33 1.22 6.85
C TYR A 610 20.37 1.98 7.68
N THR A 611 20.17 2.11 8.99
CA THR A 611 21.16 2.75 9.88
C THR A 611 22.50 2.05 9.77
N TRP A 612 22.54 0.73 9.95
CA TRP A 612 23.76 -0.05 9.83
C TRP A 612 24.36 0.02 8.43
N CYS A 613 23.51 -0.03 7.40
CA CYS A 613 23.97 0.09 6.02
C CYS A 613 24.71 1.42 5.80
N PHE A 614 24.13 2.55 6.16
CA PHE A 614 24.75 3.86 5.94
C PHE A 614 25.96 4.12 6.84
N LEU A 615 26.00 3.59 8.06
CA LEU A 615 27.17 3.67 8.93
C LEU A 615 28.35 2.89 8.32
N ILE A 616 28.11 1.65 7.91
CA ILE A 616 29.17 0.76 7.38
C ILE A 616 29.62 1.23 5.98
N VAL A 617 28.67 1.50 5.09
CA VAL A 617 29.00 1.93 3.71
C VAL A 617 29.68 3.28 3.73
N GLY A 618 29.24 4.23 4.54
CA GLY A 618 29.88 5.53 4.71
C GLY A 618 31.34 5.41 5.17
N ALA A 619 31.60 4.56 6.17
CA ALA A 619 32.95 4.30 6.66
C ALA A 619 33.83 3.61 5.60
N ILE A 620 33.35 2.54 4.96
CA ILE A 620 34.11 1.80 3.94
C ILE A 620 34.42 2.70 2.73
N ALA A 621 33.43 3.44 2.22
CA ALA A 621 33.61 4.35 1.12
C ALA A 621 34.65 5.45 1.44
N SER A 622 34.59 6.00 2.66
CA SER A 622 35.51 7.02 3.12
C SER A 622 36.95 6.47 3.23
N ILE A 623 37.16 5.30 3.83
CA ILE A 623 38.47 4.65 3.94
C ILE A 623 39.04 4.34 2.57
N TYR A 624 38.18 3.83 1.65
CA TYR A 624 38.63 3.54 0.28
C TYR A 624 39.08 4.79 -0.46
N LEU A 625 38.31 5.88 -0.40
CA LEU A 625 38.66 7.16 -1.01
C LEU A 625 39.91 7.78 -0.40
N TYR A 626 40.08 7.72 0.94
CA TYR A 626 41.24 8.24 1.64
C TYR A 626 42.52 7.54 1.17
N LYS A 627 42.48 6.21 1.04
CA LYS A 627 43.61 5.43 0.50
C LYS A 627 43.91 5.73 -0.95
N SER A 628 42.87 5.96 -1.76
CA SER A 628 43.02 6.13 -3.22
C SER A 628 43.38 7.57 -3.60
N ILE A 629 42.91 8.58 -2.84
CA ILE A 629 43.08 10.01 -3.15
C ILE A 629 43.38 10.80 -1.88
N PRO A 630 44.60 10.60 -1.26
CA PRO A 630 44.89 11.23 0.04
C PRO A 630 44.94 12.76 -0.01
N TRP A 631 45.26 13.37 -1.16
CA TRP A 631 45.29 14.84 -1.29
C TRP A 631 43.89 15.50 -1.38
N ARG A 632 42.82 14.73 -1.50
CA ARG A 632 41.44 15.21 -1.46
C ARG A 632 40.73 14.81 -0.17
N SER A 633 41.38 14.96 0.97
CA SER A 633 40.88 14.51 2.27
C SER A 633 39.51 15.01 2.69
N GLY A 634 39.06 16.14 2.15
CA GLY A 634 37.74 16.68 2.44
C GLY A 634 36.59 15.84 1.86
N ILE A 635 36.77 15.15 0.73
CA ILE A 635 35.72 14.33 0.09
C ILE A 635 35.38 13.08 0.91
N PRO A 636 36.36 12.28 1.37
CA PRO A 636 36.10 11.13 2.24
C PRO A 636 35.37 11.52 3.54
N VAL A 637 35.75 12.61 4.18
CA VAL A 637 35.09 13.10 5.39
C VAL A 637 33.65 13.53 5.10
N PHE A 638 33.41 14.23 4.01
CA PHE A 638 32.07 14.66 3.59
C PHE A 638 31.15 13.46 3.34
N VAL A 639 31.61 12.43 2.60
CA VAL A 639 30.87 11.21 2.33
C VAL A 639 30.52 10.49 3.63
N CYS A 640 31.47 10.34 4.55
CA CYS A 640 31.23 9.71 5.84
C CYS A 640 30.18 10.45 6.66
N LEU A 641 30.35 11.75 6.85
CA LEU A 641 29.47 12.56 7.68
C LEU A 641 28.05 12.64 7.12
N THR A 642 27.88 12.75 5.82
CA THR A 642 26.53 12.81 5.19
C THR A 642 25.81 11.47 5.30
N CYS A 643 26.50 10.35 5.10
CA CYS A 643 25.93 9.01 5.32
C CYS A 643 25.54 8.80 6.79
N TRP A 644 26.38 9.20 7.73
CA TRP A 644 26.08 9.09 9.15
C TRP A 644 24.95 10.00 9.59
N PHE A 645 24.87 11.21 9.04
CA PHE A 645 23.72 12.10 9.28
C PHE A 645 22.42 11.50 8.79
N LEU A 646 22.40 10.91 7.59
CA LEU A 646 21.20 10.25 7.05
C LEU A 646 20.78 9.03 7.90
N SER A 647 21.75 8.29 8.47
CA SER A 647 21.48 7.11 9.30
C SER A 647 20.70 7.43 10.57
N LEU A 648 20.73 8.66 11.07
CA LEU A 648 19.99 9.07 12.27
C LEU A 648 18.48 9.02 12.09
N PHE A 649 17.96 9.31 10.87
CA PHE A 649 16.53 9.35 10.62
C PHE A 649 15.86 7.98 10.71
N THR A 650 16.58 6.94 10.35
CA THR A 650 16.08 5.55 10.44
C THR A 650 16.08 4.98 11.87
N LEU A 651 16.75 5.64 12.82
CA LEU A 651 16.66 5.37 14.26
C LEU A 651 15.51 6.09 14.94
N MET A 652 15.02 7.19 14.35
CA MET A 652 13.94 7.97 14.94
C MET A 652 12.61 7.18 14.90
N PRO A 653 11.74 7.38 15.91
CA PRO A 653 10.43 6.74 15.91
C PRO A 653 9.66 7.15 14.65
N ALA A 654 8.85 6.23 14.15
CA ALA A 654 8.05 6.48 12.96
C ALA A 654 6.86 7.39 13.25
N GLU A 655 6.35 7.34 14.48
CA GLU A 655 5.31 8.24 14.97
C GLU A 655 5.93 9.57 15.37
N ILE A 656 5.55 10.63 14.70
CA ILE A 656 6.15 11.95 14.86
C ILE A 656 5.07 12.92 15.29
N PRO A 657 5.22 13.59 16.44
CA PRO A 657 4.33 14.71 16.77
C PRO A 657 4.57 15.88 15.80
N ASP A 658 3.52 16.64 15.51
CA ASP A 658 3.62 17.86 14.72
C ASP A 658 4.60 18.84 15.36
N ASN A 659 5.61 19.24 14.60
CA ASN A 659 6.60 20.20 15.04
C ASN A 659 6.90 21.22 13.93
N ASN A 660 6.12 22.28 13.89
CA ASN A 660 6.25 23.34 12.89
C ASN A 660 7.57 24.12 13.03
N LYS A 661 8.12 24.24 14.24
CA LYS A 661 9.41 24.89 14.46
C LYS A 661 10.53 24.14 13.76
N LEU A 662 10.46 22.81 13.76
CA LEU A 662 11.44 21.96 13.10
C LEU A 662 11.34 22.07 11.57
N VAL A 663 10.12 22.18 11.02
CA VAL A 663 9.90 22.43 9.58
C VAL A 663 10.47 23.77 9.17
N ASN A 664 10.30 24.83 9.97
CA ASN A 664 10.88 26.15 9.71
C ASN A 664 12.41 26.14 9.78
N ALA A 665 12.99 25.46 10.78
CA ALA A 665 14.43 25.26 10.85
C ALA A 665 14.98 24.51 9.63
N SER A 666 14.22 23.54 9.13
CA SER A 666 14.55 22.79 7.91
C SER A 666 14.55 23.67 6.66
N GLY A 667 13.60 24.61 6.56
CA GLY A 667 13.59 25.60 5.48
C GLY A 667 14.87 26.45 5.47
N VAL A 668 15.34 26.92 6.64
CA VAL A 668 16.63 27.60 6.76
C VAL A 668 17.79 26.71 6.34
N MET A 669 17.80 25.45 6.78
CA MET A 669 18.83 24.47 6.40
C MET A 669 18.88 24.26 4.88
N VAL A 670 17.74 24.13 4.22
CA VAL A 670 17.62 23.99 2.75
C VAL A 670 18.20 25.23 2.05
N ILE A 671 17.92 26.44 2.53
CA ILE A 671 18.49 27.67 1.98
C ILE A 671 20.02 27.68 2.17
N VAL A 672 20.52 27.28 3.32
CA VAL A 672 21.98 27.21 3.59
C VAL A 672 22.65 26.19 2.66
N ILE A 673 22.06 25.02 2.47
CA ILE A 673 22.58 24.02 1.50
C ILE A 673 22.58 24.60 0.08
N GLY A 674 21.51 25.28 -0.31
CA GLY A 674 21.41 25.94 -1.60
C GLY A 674 22.44 27.06 -1.79
N LEU A 675 22.72 27.86 -0.76
CA LEU A 675 23.78 28.88 -0.77
C LEU A 675 25.17 28.28 -0.91
N THR A 676 25.46 27.19 -0.19
CA THR A 676 26.74 26.48 -0.30
C THR A 676 26.90 25.87 -1.69
N GLY A 677 25.84 25.29 -2.26
CA GLY A 677 25.84 24.80 -3.64
C GLY A 677 26.11 25.90 -4.66
N LYS A 678 25.51 27.08 -4.52
CA LYS A 678 25.74 28.23 -5.39
C LYS A 678 27.18 28.76 -5.22
N TRP A 679 27.68 28.84 -3.99
CA TRP A 679 29.06 29.29 -3.72
C TRP A 679 30.07 28.33 -4.35
N LEU A 680 29.84 27.00 -4.25
CA LEU A 680 30.69 26.00 -4.91
C LEU A 680 30.66 26.15 -6.43
N ASP A 681 29.52 26.43 -7.02
CA ASP A 681 29.39 26.61 -8.48
C ASP A 681 30.11 27.87 -8.99
N LEU A 682 30.09 28.95 -8.20
CA LEU A 682 30.75 30.23 -8.52
C LEU A 682 32.28 30.15 -8.38
N ASN A 683 32.79 29.33 -7.46
CA ASN A 683 34.22 29.17 -7.23
C ASN A 683 34.84 28.12 -8.15
N ALA A 684 35.32 28.55 -9.32
CA ALA A 684 35.91 27.67 -10.34
C ALA A 684 37.07 26.79 -9.81
N GLY A 685 37.88 27.31 -8.85
CA GLY A 685 38.98 26.55 -8.24
C GLY A 685 38.50 25.40 -7.37
N VAL A 686 37.49 25.64 -6.56
CA VAL A 686 36.88 24.61 -5.67
C VAL A 686 36.10 23.62 -6.51
N ASN A 687 35.34 24.06 -7.49
CA ASN A 687 34.59 23.21 -8.40
C ASN A 687 35.51 22.27 -9.19
N ARG A 688 36.63 22.78 -9.69
CA ARG A 688 37.68 21.96 -10.34
C ARG A 688 38.30 20.95 -9.36
N PHE A 689 38.52 21.36 -8.10
CA PHE A 689 39.08 20.47 -7.08
C PHE A 689 38.14 19.35 -6.68
N TRP A 690 36.85 19.65 -6.47
CA TRP A 690 35.86 18.67 -6.01
C TRP A 690 35.27 17.82 -7.15
N PHE A 691 34.91 18.46 -8.27
CA PHE A 691 34.20 17.80 -9.36
C PHE A 691 35.05 17.56 -10.62
N GLY A 692 36.26 18.15 -10.71
CA GLY A 692 37.11 18.03 -11.89
C GLY A 692 36.54 18.73 -13.14
N ILE A 693 35.56 19.58 -12.98
CA ILE A 693 34.89 20.27 -14.09
C ILE A 693 35.56 21.62 -14.29
N CYS A 694 36.09 21.86 -15.50
CA CYS A 694 36.66 23.14 -15.90
C CYS A 694 35.55 24.04 -16.46
N ASN A 695 35.10 25.01 -15.71
CA ASN A 695 34.29 26.12 -16.25
C ASN A 695 35.22 27.20 -16.82
N HIS A 696 35.46 27.14 -18.13
CA HIS A 696 36.33 28.14 -18.81
C HIS A 696 35.62 29.37 -19.32
N GLU A 697 34.31 29.46 -19.27
CA GLU A 697 33.56 30.65 -19.62
C GLU A 697 32.68 31.15 -18.50
N LYS A 698 32.80 32.41 -18.12
CA LYS A 698 31.82 33.15 -17.31
C LYS A 698 30.52 33.22 -18.10
N ARG A 699 29.67 32.19 -17.97
CA ARG A 699 28.33 32.23 -18.54
C ARG A 699 27.51 33.30 -17.81
N LYS A 700 26.91 34.21 -18.55
CA LYS A 700 25.89 35.07 -17.99
C LYS A 700 24.71 34.22 -17.55
N PRO A 701 24.25 34.33 -16.31
CA PRO A 701 23.10 33.57 -15.84
C PRO A 701 21.88 33.86 -16.72
N ARG A 702 21.18 32.80 -17.12
CA ARG A 702 19.96 32.89 -17.94
C ARG A 702 18.88 33.73 -17.23
N PHE A 703 18.84 33.63 -15.90
CA PHE A 703 17.94 34.36 -15.03
C PHE A 703 18.70 34.76 -13.74
N PRO A 704 19.25 35.98 -13.64
CA PRO A 704 20.16 36.34 -12.55
C PRO A 704 19.52 36.30 -11.16
N MET A 705 18.18 36.48 -11.05
CA MET A 705 17.44 36.47 -9.79
C MET A 705 16.85 35.12 -9.43
N LEU A 706 17.12 34.07 -10.20
CA LEU A 706 16.49 32.75 -9.98
C LEU A 706 16.75 32.18 -8.59
N PHE A 707 17.97 32.27 -8.10
CA PHE A 707 18.31 31.75 -6.77
C PHE A 707 17.59 32.49 -5.66
N GLN A 708 17.52 33.84 -5.75
CA GLN A 708 16.82 34.67 -4.77
C GLN A 708 15.34 34.36 -4.77
N LEU A 709 14.75 34.15 -5.95
CA LEU A 709 13.35 33.76 -6.08
C LEU A 709 13.08 32.42 -5.48
N GLN A 710 13.95 31.41 -5.74
CA GLN A 710 13.82 30.07 -5.14
C GLN A 710 13.98 30.10 -3.61
N ALA A 711 14.97 30.87 -3.10
CA ALA A 711 15.14 31.05 -1.66
C ALA A 711 13.92 31.74 -1.01
N LEU A 712 13.34 32.72 -1.70
CA LEU A 712 12.10 33.37 -1.27
C LEU A 712 10.95 32.37 -1.17
N PHE A 713 10.77 31.51 -2.18
CA PHE A 713 9.72 30.48 -2.15
C PHE A 713 9.91 29.46 -1.02
N VAL A 714 11.14 29.06 -0.72
CA VAL A 714 11.44 28.19 0.43
C VAL A 714 11.10 28.90 1.74
N GLY A 715 11.47 30.18 1.90
CA GLY A 715 11.12 30.99 3.07
C GLY A 715 9.61 31.18 3.23
N LEU A 716 8.90 31.52 2.13
CA LEU A 716 7.44 31.66 2.13
C LEU A 716 6.75 30.35 2.48
N SER A 717 7.22 29.21 1.98
CA SER A 717 6.65 27.90 2.33
C SER A 717 6.76 27.62 3.83
N SER A 718 7.88 27.97 4.45
CA SER A 718 8.07 27.83 5.90
C SER A 718 7.12 28.72 6.70
N VAL A 719 6.93 29.96 6.28
CA VAL A 719 5.97 30.89 6.90
C VAL A 719 4.54 30.38 6.74
N MET A 720 4.18 29.88 5.55
CA MET A 720 2.84 29.34 5.29
C MET A 720 2.53 28.07 6.10
N VAL A 721 3.53 27.21 6.35
CA VAL A 721 3.36 26.07 7.26
C VAL A 721 2.99 26.55 8.66
N PHE A 722 3.65 27.58 9.17
CA PHE A 722 3.35 28.15 10.48
C PHE A 722 1.94 28.76 10.51
N LEU A 723 1.61 29.62 9.56
CA LEU A 723 0.30 30.29 9.50
C LEU A 723 -0.86 29.28 9.35
N SER A 724 -0.75 28.35 8.41
CA SER A 724 -1.81 27.37 8.15
C SER A 724 -2.04 26.40 9.33
N THR A 725 -1.01 26.16 10.14
CA THR A 725 -1.14 25.27 11.32
C THR A 725 -1.63 26.04 12.55
N SER A 726 -1.30 27.33 12.72
CA SER A 726 -1.85 28.18 13.80
C SER A 726 -3.37 28.24 13.76
N HIS A 727 -3.95 28.46 12.58
CA HIS A 727 -5.41 28.50 12.41
C HIS A 727 -6.10 27.21 12.86
N ARG A 728 -5.48 26.07 12.58
CA ARG A 728 -6.01 24.76 13.00
C ARG A 728 -5.99 24.58 14.51
N THR A 729 -4.93 25.03 15.20
CA THR A 729 -4.84 24.93 16.68
C THR A 729 -5.83 25.84 17.38
N GLU A 730 -6.24 26.95 16.76
CA GLU A 730 -7.24 27.89 17.25
C GLU A 730 -8.69 27.52 16.89
N LYS A 731 -8.92 26.34 16.30
CA LYS A 731 -10.23 25.88 15.80
C LYS A 731 -10.92 26.84 14.83
N GLN A 732 -10.15 27.60 14.07
CA GLN A 732 -10.65 28.49 13.05
C GLN A 732 -10.54 27.85 11.66
N GLU A 733 -11.48 28.18 10.78
CA GLU A 733 -11.44 27.77 9.39
C GLU A 733 -10.18 28.30 8.71
N LEU A 734 -9.56 27.45 7.87
CA LEU A 734 -8.42 27.86 7.09
C LEU A 734 -8.85 28.84 5.99
N HIS A 735 -8.30 30.06 6.01
CA HIS A 735 -8.64 31.05 5.01
C HIS A 735 -8.32 30.59 3.59
N THR A 736 -9.25 30.79 2.65
CA THR A 736 -9.09 30.44 1.24
C THR A 736 -7.83 31.06 0.62
N ILE A 737 -7.41 32.25 1.09
CA ILE A 737 -6.18 32.89 0.65
C ILE A 737 -4.95 32.04 1.00
N HIS A 738 -4.88 31.45 2.19
CA HIS A 738 -3.76 30.56 2.57
C HIS A 738 -3.74 29.31 1.71
N GLN A 739 -4.89 28.73 1.41
CA GLN A 739 -4.99 27.57 0.51
C GLN A 739 -4.46 27.92 -0.89
N LEU A 740 -4.94 29.03 -1.48
CA LEU A 740 -4.49 29.49 -2.80
C LEU A 740 -2.99 29.77 -2.84
N MET A 741 -2.45 30.41 -1.78
CA MET A 741 -1.01 30.64 -1.66
C MET A 741 -0.21 29.33 -1.59
N ASN A 742 -0.67 28.34 -0.83
CA ASN A 742 -0.01 27.04 -0.74
C ASN A 742 0.02 26.33 -2.10
N TRP A 743 -1.10 26.33 -2.84
CA TRP A 743 -1.17 25.77 -4.20
C TRP A 743 -0.25 26.50 -5.18
N PHE A 744 -0.22 27.85 -5.11
CA PHE A 744 0.64 28.65 -5.96
C PHE A 744 2.12 28.40 -5.69
N ILE A 745 2.54 28.40 -4.43
CA ILE A 745 3.92 28.15 -4.03
C ILE A 745 4.36 26.75 -4.47
N ALA A 746 3.54 25.73 -4.20
CA ALA A 746 3.85 24.34 -4.55
C ALA A 746 3.99 24.14 -6.07
N GLY A 747 3.06 24.66 -6.86
CA GLY A 747 3.07 24.50 -8.31
C GLY A 747 4.17 25.32 -9.00
N PHE A 748 4.29 26.60 -8.66
CA PHE A 748 5.21 27.48 -9.35
C PHE A 748 6.68 27.19 -9.03
N SER A 749 6.99 26.77 -7.79
CA SER A 749 8.37 26.46 -7.40
C SER A 749 8.98 25.33 -8.22
N MET A 750 8.19 24.34 -8.65
CA MET A 750 8.66 23.23 -9.46
C MET A 750 8.98 23.62 -10.92
N ILE A 751 8.46 24.72 -11.40
CA ILE A 751 8.76 25.23 -12.76
C ILE A 751 10.09 25.97 -12.79
N LEU A 752 10.48 26.62 -11.71
CA LEU A 752 11.68 27.45 -11.63
C LEU A 752 12.98 26.74 -12.04
N PRO A 753 13.24 25.47 -11.71
CA PRO A 753 14.46 24.76 -12.12
C PRO A 753 14.66 24.69 -13.64
N LEU A 754 13.61 24.78 -14.44
CA LEU A 754 13.71 24.75 -15.91
C LEU A 754 14.43 25.97 -16.48
N PHE A 755 14.44 27.09 -15.75
CA PHE A 755 15.11 28.33 -16.13
C PHE A 755 16.57 28.43 -15.66
N SER A 756 17.06 27.39 -14.94
CA SER A 756 18.43 27.34 -14.47
C SER A 756 19.43 27.08 -15.59
N GLU A 757 20.72 27.36 -15.33
CA GLU A 757 21.80 27.06 -16.25
C GLU A 757 21.96 25.54 -16.44
N ASN A 758 22.58 25.17 -17.57
CA ASN A 758 22.79 23.76 -17.93
C ASN A 758 23.98 23.11 -17.19
N GLY A 759 24.70 23.85 -16.35
CA GLY A 759 25.79 23.30 -15.53
C GLY A 759 25.30 22.23 -14.56
N LEU A 760 26.09 21.15 -14.36
CA LEU A 760 25.70 20.05 -13.49
C LEU A 760 25.28 20.52 -12.10
N LEU A 761 26.16 21.25 -11.40
CA LEU A 761 25.93 21.69 -10.02
C LEU A 761 24.83 22.77 -9.95
N SER A 762 24.82 23.73 -10.89
CA SER A 762 23.79 24.77 -10.96
C SER A 762 22.39 24.17 -11.14
N ARG A 763 22.24 23.23 -12.09
CA ARG A 763 20.96 22.56 -12.38
C ARG A 763 20.49 21.71 -11.20
N LEU A 764 21.37 20.90 -10.61
CA LEU A 764 21.00 20.06 -9.46
C LEU A 764 20.64 20.89 -8.22
N ASN A 765 21.36 21.97 -7.95
CA ASN A 765 21.05 22.88 -6.86
C ASN A 765 19.69 23.58 -7.08
N SER A 766 19.42 23.99 -8.32
CA SER A 766 18.12 24.59 -8.66
C SER A 766 16.96 23.59 -8.54
N ILE A 767 17.16 22.30 -8.90
CA ILE A 767 16.17 21.23 -8.71
C ILE A 767 15.91 21.02 -7.22
N PHE A 768 16.97 20.94 -6.41
CA PHE A 768 16.87 20.78 -4.97
C PHE A 768 16.06 21.92 -4.32
N LEU A 769 16.34 23.17 -4.66
CA LEU A 769 15.61 24.33 -4.16
C LEU A 769 14.19 24.43 -4.71
N GLY A 770 13.96 24.03 -5.95
CA GLY A 770 12.63 24.09 -6.57
C GLY A 770 11.65 23.04 -6.03
N PHE A 771 12.15 21.88 -5.61
CA PHE A 771 11.32 20.81 -5.04
C PHE A 771 11.13 20.91 -3.53
N ALA A 772 11.88 21.77 -2.85
CA ALA A 772 11.76 21.95 -1.41
C ALA A 772 10.42 22.56 -0.97
N PRO A 773 9.88 23.64 -1.59
CA PRO A 773 8.64 24.27 -1.14
C PRO A 773 7.45 23.30 -1.05
N PRO A 774 7.07 22.53 -2.08
CA PRO A 774 5.95 21.61 -1.98
C PRO A 774 6.20 20.52 -0.94
N PHE A 775 7.43 20.04 -0.79
CA PHE A 775 7.76 19.06 0.24
C PHE A 775 7.63 19.63 1.65
N LEU A 776 8.10 20.86 1.90
CA LEU A 776 7.96 21.54 3.19
C LEU A 776 6.49 21.76 3.56
N LEU A 777 5.66 22.21 2.60
CA LEU A 777 4.23 22.42 2.81
C LEU A 777 3.47 21.13 3.16
N LEU A 778 3.92 19.98 2.67
CA LEU A 778 3.33 18.68 2.92
C LEU A 778 4.05 17.88 4.03
N SER A 779 5.08 18.43 4.66
CA SER A 779 5.86 17.76 5.69
C SER A 779 5.42 18.11 7.10
N ILE A 780 5.70 17.19 8.01
CA ILE A 780 5.56 17.35 9.45
C ILE A 780 6.85 16.94 10.16
N GLY A 781 7.10 17.49 11.34
CA GLY A 781 8.22 17.08 12.20
C GLY A 781 9.58 17.05 11.46
N TYR A 782 10.31 15.93 11.58
CA TYR A 782 11.66 15.79 11.00
C TYR A 782 11.69 15.44 9.51
N GLU A 783 10.56 15.17 8.86
CA GLU A 783 10.52 14.85 7.42
C GLU A 783 11.21 15.91 6.56
N ALA A 784 11.02 17.18 6.93
CA ALA A 784 11.65 18.29 6.24
C ALA A 784 13.18 18.31 6.43
N VAL A 785 13.70 17.91 7.61
CA VAL A 785 15.14 17.79 7.85
C VAL A 785 15.73 16.64 7.03
N PHE A 786 15.00 15.55 6.91
CA PHE A 786 15.40 14.42 6.07
C PHE A 786 15.61 14.82 4.61
N TYR A 787 14.78 15.70 4.07
CA TYR A 787 14.93 16.21 2.71
C TYR A 787 16.32 16.83 2.48
N GLY A 788 16.79 17.66 3.40
CA GLY A 788 18.13 18.24 3.34
C GLY A 788 19.24 17.20 3.47
N ALA A 789 19.09 16.26 4.41
CA ALA A 789 20.05 15.16 4.59
C ALA A 789 20.16 14.27 3.35
N LEU A 790 19.03 13.93 2.72
CA LEU A 790 18.99 13.18 1.45
C LEU A 790 19.73 13.95 0.35
N GLY A 791 19.48 15.25 0.19
CA GLY A 791 20.19 16.10 -0.78
C GLY A 791 21.70 16.05 -0.61
N LEU A 792 22.20 16.13 0.63
CA LEU A 792 23.65 16.03 0.93
C LEU A 792 24.22 14.64 0.56
N VAL A 793 23.52 13.57 0.86
CA VAL A 793 23.95 12.20 0.50
C VAL A 793 23.96 11.98 -1.02
N LEU A 794 23.02 12.56 -1.75
CA LEU A 794 23.00 12.48 -3.22
C LEU A 794 24.21 13.19 -3.83
N ILE A 795 24.59 14.36 -3.30
CA ILE A 795 25.83 15.03 -3.73
C ILE A 795 27.05 14.20 -3.36
N ALA A 796 27.07 13.60 -2.17
CA ALA A 796 28.15 12.70 -1.77
C ALA A 796 28.28 11.47 -2.69
N TRP A 797 27.18 10.89 -3.16
CA TRP A 797 27.19 9.83 -4.15
C TRP A 797 27.78 10.28 -5.50
N ILE A 798 27.40 11.44 -5.98
CA ILE A 798 27.99 12.00 -7.22
C ILE A 798 29.49 12.23 -7.06
N LEU A 799 29.93 12.77 -5.93
CA LEU A 799 31.37 12.97 -5.63
C LEU A 799 32.14 11.65 -5.52
N PHE A 800 31.53 10.65 -4.91
CA PHE A 800 32.11 9.31 -4.80
C PHE A 800 32.34 8.69 -6.19
N GLU A 801 31.34 8.68 -7.04
CA GLU A 801 31.41 8.14 -8.41
C GLU A 801 32.42 8.91 -9.27
N ASN A 802 32.46 10.22 -9.15
CA ASN A 802 33.45 11.05 -9.85
C ASN A 802 34.88 10.75 -9.39
N SER A 803 35.08 10.54 -8.10
CA SER A 803 36.39 10.19 -7.51
C SER A 803 36.87 8.80 -7.98
N LEU A 804 35.97 7.82 -8.08
CA LEU A 804 36.27 6.51 -8.66
C LEU A 804 36.71 6.60 -10.13
N LEU A 805 36.03 7.43 -10.91
CA LEU A 805 36.40 7.67 -12.31
C LEU A 805 37.78 8.27 -12.41
N TYR A 806 38.16 9.19 -11.55
CA TYR A 806 39.49 9.80 -11.49
C TYR A 806 40.55 8.78 -11.14
N VAL A 807 40.37 7.96 -10.09
CA VAL A 807 41.30 6.87 -9.70
C VAL A 807 41.52 5.92 -10.88
N HIS A 808 40.45 5.56 -11.58
CA HIS A 808 40.57 4.65 -12.73
C HIS A 808 41.38 5.25 -13.88
N LYS A 809 41.21 6.55 -14.16
CA LYS A 809 42.01 7.28 -15.19
C LYS A 809 43.48 7.35 -14.80
N VAL A 810 43.81 7.66 -13.54
CA VAL A 810 45.20 7.75 -13.06
C VAL A 810 45.91 6.38 -13.14
N ASN A 811 45.26 5.32 -12.68
CA ASN A 811 45.82 3.97 -12.73
C ASN A 811 46.04 3.47 -14.17
N LYS A 812 45.18 3.84 -15.13
CA LYS A 812 45.41 3.54 -16.55
C LYS A 812 46.56 4.33 -17.13
N SER A 813 46.73 5.61 -16.78
CA SER A 813 47.86 6.41 -17.26
C SER A 813 49.21 5.91 -16.73
N SER A 814 49.25 5.35 -15.55
CA SER A 814 50.43 4.76 -14.91
C SER A 814 50.82 3.38 -15.51
N ALA A 815 49.80 2.62 -16.00
CA ALA A 815 50.00 1.26 -16.51
C ALA A 815 50.25 1.19 -18.05
N SER A 816 50.00 2.28 -18.77
CA SER A 816 50.05 2.30 -20.23
C SER A 816 51.15 3.20 -20.77
N GLY A 817 52.35 2.65 -20.86
CA GLY A 817 53.42 3.14 -21.77
C GLY A 817 53.22 2.69 -23.20
N LYS A 818 52.16 2.07 -23.65
CA LYS A 818 51.87 1.74 -25.08
C LYS A 818 50.43 1.21 -25.24
N ASN A 819 49.80 1.74 -26.28
CA ASN A 819 48.52 1.35 -26.86
C ASN A 819 47.26 1.82 -26.14
N LEU A 820 46.77 2.99 -26.58
CA LEU A 820 45.36 3.36 -26.53
C LEU A 820 44.55 2.31 -27.31
N GLY A 821 44.12 1.27 -26.65
CA GLY A 821 43.06 0.43 -27.19
C GLY A 821 41.78 1.29 -27.26
N GLU A 822 41.26 1.44 -28.48
CA GLU A 822 39.99 2.12 -28.75
C GLU A 822 38.93 1.69 -27.74
N HIS A 823 38.49 2.64 -26.95
CA HIS A 823 37.21 2.46 -26.22
C HIS A 823 36.12 2.35 -27.28
N ALA A 824 35.57 1.16 -27.47
CA ALA A 824 34.41 0.99 -28.34
C ALA A 824 33.24 1.75 -27.67
N PHE A 825 32.87 2.89 -28.27
CA PHE A 825 31.75 3.68 -27.86
C PHE A 825 30.48 3.21 -28.57
N LEU A 826 29.39 3.15 -27.84
CA LEU A 826 28.06 3.18 -28.44
C LEU A 826 27.87 4.55 -29.12
N GLU A 827 27.16 4.58 -30.25
CA GLU A 827 27.04 5.68 -31.21
C GLU A 827 26.58 7.06 -30.64
N ASN A 828 26.33 7.19 -29.33
CA ASN A 828 25.92 8.43 -28.62
C ASN A 828 26.94 8.88 -27.58
N ASP A 829 28.25 8.72 -27.81
CA ASP A 829 29.27 9.06 -26.81
C ASP A 829 29.17 8.31 -25.46
N THR A 830 28.42 7.23 -25.40
CA THR A 830 28.30 6.38 -24.20
C THR A 830 29.14 5.12 -24.36
N ARG A 831 29.77 4.68 -23.27
CA ARG A 831 30.55 3.45 -23.24
C ARG A 831 29.65 2.22 -22.98
N TYR A 832 30.14 1.03 -23.31
CA TYR A 832 29.48 -0.21 -22.96
C TYR A 832 29.49 -0.45 -21.46
N LEU A 833 28.42 -1.10 -20.96
CA LEU A 833 28.31 -1.51 -19.55
C LEU A 833 29.41 -2.51 -19.20
N GLN A 834 30.00 -2.32 -18.04
CA GLN A 834 30.96 -3.23 -17.41
C GLN A 834 30.35 -3.86 -16.16
N LEU A 835 30.89 -4.99 -15.74
CA LEU A 835 30.44 -5.68 -14.55
C LEU A 835 30.51 -4.80 -13.28
N SER A 836 31.49 -3.92 -13.20
CA SER A 836 31.65 -2.95 -12.11
C SER A 836 30.54 -1.90 -12.04
N ASP A 837 29.80 -1.69 -13.12
CA ASP A 837 28.71 -0.69 -13.17
C ASP A 837 27.43 -1.16 -12.44
N MET A 838 27.38 -2.45 -12.07
CA MET A 838 26.26 -2.99 -11.27
C MET A 838 26.09 -2.29 -9.90
N ARG A 839 27.15 -1.63 -9.39
CA ARG A 839 27.06 -0.81 -8.17
C ARG A 839 26.06 0.35 -8.29
N ILE A 840 25.90 0.93 -9.51
CA ILE A 840 25.03 2.10 -9.73
C ILE A 840 23.56 1.74 -9.51
N PRO A 841 22.99 0.69 -10.14
CA PRO A 841 21.61 0.26 -9.85
C PRO A 841 21.40 -0.18 -8.41
N LEU A 842 22.38 -0.87 -7.80
CA LEU A 842 22.26 -1.30 -6.40
C LEU A 842 22.23 -0.12 -5.42
N THR A 843 23.12 0.86 -5.60
CA THR A 843 23.11 2.09 -4.80
C THR A 843 21.82 2.87 -5.01
N PHE A 844 21.34 2.93 -6.26
CA PHE A 844 20.06 3.54 -6.58
C PHE A 844 18.92 2.86 -5.79
N MET A 845 18.87 1.53 -5.76
CA MET A 845 17.84 0.79 -5.03
C MET A 845 17.87 1.09 -3.53
N VAL A 846 19.06 1.15 -2.92
CA VAL A 846 19.20 1.51 -1.50
C VAL A 846 18.70 2.93 -1.24
N LEU A 847 19.14 3.91 -2.04
CA LEU A 847 18.74 5.31 -1.87
C LEU A 847 17.26 5.54 -2.19
N PHE A 848 16.70 4.82 -3.17
CA PHE A 848 15.31 4.90 -3.52
C PHE A 848 14.40 4.38 -2.38
N ASN A 849 14.77 3.25 -1.78
CA ASN A 849 14.03 2.71 -0.64
C ASN A 849 14.19 3.59 0.61
N VAL A 850 15.38 4.12 0.90
CA VAL A 850 15.55 5.03 2.04
C VAL A 850 14.82 6.36 1.85
N ALA A 851 14.63 6.81 0.63
CA ALA A 851 13.81 7.98 0.32
C ALA A 851 12.35 7.83 0.81
N PHE A 852 11.86 6.60 0.86
CA PHE A 852 10.55 6.27 1.45
C PHE A 852 10.62 6.07 2.96
N PHE A 853 11.46 5.14 3.42
CA PHE A 853 11.51 4.72 4.83
C PHE A 853 12.18 5.74 5.76
N GLY A 854 13.07 6.57 5.25
CA GLY A 854 13.77 7.58 6.02
C GLY A 854 12.85 8.70 6.55
N THR A 855 11.71 8.93 5.94
CA THR A 855 10.71 9.90 6.38
C THR A 855 9.75 9.39 7.45
N GLY A 856 9.98 8.17 7.99
CA GLY A 856 9.10 7.59 9.00
C GLY A 856 7.92 6.82 8.43
N ASN A 857 7.80 6.71 7.12
CA ASN A 857 6.79 5.87 6.51
C ASN A 857 7.06 4.39 6.77
N PHE A 858 6.01 3.65 7.03
CA PHE A 858 6.04 2.19 6.98
C PHE A 858 5.53 1.72 5.62
N ALA A 859 5.84 0.49 5.28
CA ALA A 859 5.23 -0.17 4.15
C ALA A 859 3.80 -0.67 4.49
N SER A 860 2.99 0.19 5.09
CA SER A 860 1.61 -0.02 5.48
C SER A 860 0.77 1.19 5.10
N ILE A 861 -0.50 0.98 4.78
CA ILE A 861 -1.44 2.05 4.41
C ILE A 861 -1.64 3.01 5.59
N ALA A 862 -1.69 2.50 6.82
CA ALA A 862 -1.88 3.31 8.03
C ALA A 862 -0.69 4.21 8.40
N SER A 863 0.44 4.10 7.71
CA SER A 863 1.62 4.92 7.98
C SER A 863 1.57 6.32 7.35
N PHE A 864 0.62 6.57 6.46
CA PHE A 864 0.52 7.86 5.79
C PHE A 864 -0.10 8.93 6.70
N GLU A 865 0.61 10.03 6.83
CA GLU A 865 0.18 11.17 7.62
C GLU A 865 -0.69 12.11 6.78
N ILE A 866 -1.95 12.24 7.11
CA ILE A 866 -2.93 13.02 6.37
C ILE A 866 -2.95 14.49 6.82
N SER A 867 -2.53 14.79 8.04
CA SER A 867 -2.68 16.11 8.64
C SER A 867 -2.04 17.26 7.86
N SER A 868 -0.98 16.99 7.10
CA SER A 868 -0.33 18.00 6.25
C SER A 868 -1.14 18.38 5.01
N VAL A 869 -2.03 17.51 4.55
CA VAL A 869 -2.85 17.73 3.35
C VAL A 869 -3.90 18.82 3.59
N TYR A 870 -4.33 18.98 4.85
CA TYR A 870 -5.32 20.00 5.21
C TYR A 870 -4.84 21.45 5.01
N ARG A 871 -3.55 21.67 4.80
CA ARG A 871 -3.03 22.97 4.37
C ARG A 871 -3.46 23.34 2.95
N PHE A 872 -3.89 22.36 2.16
CA PHE A 872 -4.33 22.54 0.77
C PHE A 872 -5.83 22.37 0.59
N ILE A 873 -6.45 21.44 1.35
CA ILE A 873 -7.86 21.06 1.22
C ILE A 873 -8.40 20.82 2.62
N THR A 874 -9.52 21.45 2.94
CA THR A 874 -10.19 21.30 4.24
C THR A 874 -11.37 20.34 4.18
N VAL A 875 -12.07 20.27 3.05
CA VAL A 875 -13.18 19.34 2.85
C VAL A 875 -12.65 17.95 2.45
N PHE A 876 -13.22 16.91 3.00
CA PHE A 876 -12.83 15.54 2.71
C PHE A 876 -12.96 15.21 1.22
N SER A 877 -11.86 14.95 0.58
CA SER A 877 -11.78 14.52 -0.82
C SER A 877 -10.70 13.46 -0.96
N PRO A 878 -11.04 12.17 -0.79
CA PRO A 878 -10.08 11.10 -0.65
C PRO A 878 -9.13 10.99 -1.84
N PHE A 879 -9.64 11.13 -3.06
CA PHE A 879 -8.80 11.03 -4.26
C PHE A 879 -7.79 12.18 -4.37
N LEU A 880 -8.20 13.39 -4.03
CA LEU A 880 -7.31 14.57 -4.09
C LEU A 880 -6.31 14.55 -2.93
N MET A 881 -6.72 14.12 -1.74
CA MET A 881 -5.83 13.91 -0.60
C MET A 881 -4.80 12.83 -0.89
N ALA A 882 -5.22 11.68 -1.44
CA ALA A 882 -4.32 10.62 -1.87
C ALA A 882 -3.34 11.11 -2.96
N ALA A 883 -3.81 11.90 -3.92
CA ALA A 883 -2.95 12.48 -4.95
C ALA A 883 -1.88 13.41 -4.35
N LEU A 884 -2.21 14.23 -3.35
CA LEU A 884 -1.24 15.09 -2.65
C LEU A 884 -0.22 14.28 -1.85
N LEU A 885 -0.65 13.22 -1.18
CA LEU A 885 0.27 12.32 -0.45
C LEU A 885 1.22 11.59 -1.41
N ILE A 886 0.71 11.07 -2.51
CA ILE A 886 1.53 10.44 -3.56
C ILE A 886 2.51 11.46 -4.13
N PHE A 887 2.06 12.68 -4.37
CA PHE A 887 2.90 13.78 -4.85
C PHE A 887 4.02 14.11 -3.86
N LYS A 888 3.73 14.18 -2.55
CA LYS A 888 4.74 14.34 -1.49
C LYS A 888 5.81 13.25 -1.57
N LEU A 889 5.38 11.98 -1.69
CA LEU A 889 6.29 10.85 -1.78
C LEU A 889 7.17 10.88 -3.04
N PHE A 890 6.66 11.40 -4.14
CA PHE A 890 7.42 11.48 -5.39
C PHE A 890 8.60 12.45 -5.33
N ILE A 891 8.56 13.47 -4.49
CA ILE A 891 9.61 14.49 -4.44
C ILE A 891 10.98 13.91 -4.05
N PRO A 892 11.17 13.15 -2.95
CA PRO A 892 12.44 12.50 -2.66
C PRO A 892 12.87 11.53 -3.75
N PHE A 893 11.94 10.79 -4.35
CA PHE A 893 12.24 9.88 -5.46
C PHE A 893 12.75 10.62 -6.69
N LEU A 894 12.14 11.75 -7.03
CA LEU A 894 12.59 12.61 -8.13
C LEU A 894 14.03 13.10 -7.92
N LEU A 895 14.40 13.46 -6.70
CA LEU A 895 15.78 13.84 -6.38
C LEU A 895 16.77 12.69 -6.60
N VAL A 896 16.43 11.48 -6.15
CA VAL A 896 17.27 10.29 -6.35
C VAL A 896 17.44 9.98 -7.84
N ILE A 897 16.38 10.06 -8.63
CA ILE A 897 16.44 9.83 -10.07
C ILE A 897 17.21 10.93 -10.80
N CYS A 898 17.10 12.20 -10.35
CA CYS A 898 17.92 13.28 -10.90
C CYS A 898 19.41 13.04 -10.64
N ALA A 899 19.79 12.61 -9.45
CA ALA A 899 21.17 12.25 -9.12
C ALA A 899 21.66 11.05 -9.96
N PHE A 900 20.83 10.02 -10.10
CA PHE A 900 21.11 8.87 -10.99
C PHE A 900 21.32 9.31 -12.45
N SER A 901 20.46 10.18 -12.97
CA SER A 901 20.63 10.72 -14.33
C SER A 901 21.91 11.52 -14.48
N ALA A 902 22.29 12.29 -13.46
CA ALA A 902 23.55 13.03 -13.43
C ALA A 902 24.77 12.09 -13.43
N ILE A 903 24.73 11.04 -12.62
CA ILE A 903 25.80 10.03 -12.53
C ILE A 903 25.96 9.27 -13.84
N THR A 904 24.87 8.84 -14.47
CA THR A 904 24.93 8.12 -15.74
C THR A 904 25.55 8.97 -16.85
N LYS A 905 25.27 10.29 -16.86
CA LYS A 905 25.93 11.23 -17.77
C LYS A 905 27.41 11.44 -17.44
N LEU A 906 27.74 11.57 -16.14
CA LEU A 906 29.12 11.78 -15.67
C LEU A 906 30.03 10.61 -16.03
N LEU A 907 29.54 9.39 -15.91
CA LEU A 907 30.26 8.15 -16.19
C LEU A 907 30.19 7.71 -17.66
N GLU A 908 29.46 8.45 -18.49
CA GLU A 908 29.21 8.11 -19.90
C GLU A 908 28.60 6.71 -20.10
N VAL A 909 27.76 6.27 -19.14
CA VAL A 909 27.08 4.96 -19.15
C VAL A 909 25.71 5.06 -19.84
N PRO A 910 25.24 4.02 -20.55
CA PRO A 910 23.91 4.03 -21.15
C PRO A 910 22.83 4.07 -20.06
N ARG A 911 22.14 5.21 -19.95
CA ARG A 911 21.13 5.47 -18.94
C ARG A 911 19.98 4.44 -18.96
N ILE A 912 19.49 4.10 -20.15
CA ILE A 912 18.40 3.13 -20.32
C ILE A 912 18.85 1.72 -19.91
N GLY A 913 20.09 1.35 -20.22
CA GLY A 913 20.65 0.06 -19.81
C GLY A 913 20.76 -0.07 -18.28
N CYS A 914 21.27 0.96 -17.60
CA CYS A 914 21.29 1.01 -16.12
C CYS A 914 19.88 0.97 -15.54
N TYR A 915 18.94 1.59 -16.20
CA TYR A 915 17.54 1.61 -15.81
C TYR A 915 16.90 0.22 -15.88
N PHE A 916 17.13 -0.54 -16.94
CA PHE A 916 16.66 -1.94 -17.01
C PHE A 916 17.27 -2.82 -15.91
N LEU A 917 18.50 -2.53 -15.48
CA LEU A 917 19.10 -3.21 -14.32
C LEU A 917 18.42 -2.82 -13.01
N VAL A 918 17.97 -1.58 -12.86
CA VAL A 918 17.14 -1.17 -11.70
C VAL A 918 15.82 -1.92 -11.67
N ILE A 919 15.14 -2.03 -12.81
CA ILE A 919 13.91 -2.83 -12.91
C ILE A 919 14.19 -4.28 -12.55
N LEU A 920 15.25 -4.88 -13.05
CA LEU A 920 15.61 -6.25 -12.73
C LEU A 920 15.79 -6.47 -11.22
N CYS A 921 16.50 -5.55 -10.55
CA CYS A 921 16.66 -5.60 -9.08
C CYS A 921 15.31 -5.47 -8.34
N SER A 922 14.45 -4.57 -8.81
CA SER A 922 13.11 -4.40 -8.27
C SER A 922 12.24 -5.66 -8.45
N ASP A 923 12.34 -6.33 -9.60
CA ASP A 923 11.58 -7.55 -9.89
C ASP A 923 12.02 -8.74 -9.01
N VAL A 924 13.31 -8.85 -8.71
CA VAL A 924 13.80 -9.84 -7.75
C VAL A 924 13.17 -9.63 -6.38
N MET A 925 13.08 -8.38 -5.90
CA MET A 925 12.40 -8.08 -4.65
C MET A 925 10.89 -8.33 -4.75
N THR A 926 10.26 -7.99 -5.88
CA THR A 926 8.84 -8.21 -6.11
C THR A 926 8.46 -9.68 -6.02
N ILE A 927 9.23 -10.57 -6.64
CA ILE A 927 9.01 -12.03 -6.52
C ILE A 927 9.17 -12.49 -5.07
N HIS A 928 10.16 -11.98 -4.37
CA HIS A 928 10.36 -12.34 -2.96
C HIS A 928 9.13 -11.95 -2.14
N PHE A 929 8.64 -10.71 -2.27
CA PHE A 929 7.41 -10.27 -1.60
C PHE A 929 6.16 -11.04 -2.06
N PHE A 930 6.08 -11.44 -3.32
CA PHE A 930 4.98 -12.28 -3.80
C PHE A 930 4.86 -13.60 -3.02
N PHE A 931 6.00 -14.23 -2.70
CA PHE A 931 6.02 -15.45 -1.88
C PHE A 931 5.81 -15.17 -0.38
N LEU A 932 6.07 -13.96 0.09
CA LEU A 932 5.85 -13.58 1.48
C LEU A 932 4.41 -13.16 1.77
N VAL A 933 3.55 -13.03 0.76
CA VAL A 933 2.14 -12.71 0.98
C VAL A 933 1.47 -13.81 1.78
N LYS A 934 0.85 -13.43 2.87
CA LYS A 934 0.13 -14.30 3.79
C LYS A 934 -1.37 -14.04 3.67
N ASN A 935 -2.15 -15.09 3.74
CA ASN A 935 -3.60 -15.05 3.93
C ASN A 935 -4.03 -15.65 5.29
N THR A 936 -3.05 -16.05 6.09
CA THR A 936 -3.18 -16.60 7.44
C THR A 936 -2.16 -15.93 8.34
N GLY A 937 -2.42 -15.86 9.63
CA GLY A 937 -1.55 -15.17 10.56
C GLY A 937 -2.27 -13.96 11.21
N SER A 938 -1.57 -13.04 11.90
CA SER A 938 -2.20 -11.82 12.42
C SER A 938 -2.65 -10.89 11.30
N TRP A 939 -3.71 -10.13 11.53
CA TRP A 939 -4.20 -9.16 10.52
C TRP A 939 -3.13 -8.14 10.13
N MET A 940 -2.28 -7.77 11.07
CA MET A 940 -1.12 -6.90 10.80
C MET A 940 -0.13 -7.57 9.83
N GLU A 941 0.18 -8.85 10.00
CA GLU A 941 1.07 -9.57 9.07
C GLU A 941 0.48 -9.72 7.68
N ILE A 942 -0.82 -10.02 7.60
CA ILE A 942 -1.54 -10.14 6.32
C ILE A 942 -1.53 -8.79 5.61
N GLY A 943 -1.96 -7.71 6.27
CA GLY A 943 -2.02 -6.36 5.71
C GLY A 943 -0.65 -5.85 5.26
N ASN A 944 0.38 -6.03 6.07
CA ASN A 944 1.75 -5.63 5.73
C ASN A 944 2.28 -6.42 4.52
N SER A 945 2.05 -7.73 4.45
CA SER A 945 2.52 -8.54 3.33
C SER A 945 1.91 -8.13 1.99
N ILE A 946 0.62 -7.81 1.97
CA ILE A 946 -0.08 -7.28 0.79
C ILE A 946 0.49 -5.92 0.40
N SER A 947 0.67 -5.03 1.38
CA SER A 947 1.20 -3.69 1.17
C SER A 947 2.62 -3.73 0.61
N HIS A 948 3.49 -4.59 1.12
CA HIS A 948 4.87 -4.76 0.63
C HIS A 948 4.90 -5.19 -0.84
N PHE A 949 4.11 -6.21 -1.20
CA PHE A 949 4.01 -6.65 -2.59
C PHE A 949 3.43 -5.55 -3.50
N GLY A 950 2.36 -4.88 -3.06
CA GLY A 950 1.72 -3.79 -3.79
C GLY A 950 2.67 -2.62 -4.05
N ILE A 951 3.41 -2.18 -3.03
CA ILE A 951 4.40 -1.10 -3.12
C ILE A 951 5.51 -1.47 -4.12
N MET A 952 6.05 -2.70 -4.05
CA MET A 952 7.11 -3.11 -4.95
C MET A 952 6.63 -3.25 -6.40
N SER A 953 5.44 -3.79 -6.62
CA SER A 953 4.85 -3.88 -7.96
C SER A 953 4.57 -2.51 -8.56
N ALA A 954 4.03 -1.59 -7.75
CA ALA A 954 3.77 -0.21 -8.15
C ALA A 954 5.07 0.57 -8.39
N GLN A 955 6.13 0.31 -7.62
CA GLN A 955 7.43 0.96 -7.74
C GLN A 955 7.98 0.88 -9.16
N VAL A 956 7.88 -0.26 -9.82
CA VAL A 956 8.37 -0.42 -11.20
C VAL A 956 7.65 0.53 -12.16
N VAL A 957 6.33 0.64 -12.05
CA VAL A 957 5.53 1.54 -12.88
C VAL A 957 5.85 3.01 -12.56
N PHE A 958 5.95 3.35 -11.28
CA PHE A 958 6.26 4.72 -10.84
C PHE A 958 7.68 5.14 -11.22
N VAL A 959 8.67 4.28 -11.12
CA VAL A 959 10.04 4.58 -11.53
C VAL A 959 10.09 4.90 -13.02
N LEU A 960 9.32 4.20 -13.86
CA LEU A 960 9.17 4.52 -15.28
C LEU A 960 8.61 5.92 -15.52
N LEU A 961 7.52 6.25 -14.84
CA LEU A 961 6.85 7.55 -14.93
C LEU A 961 7.78 8.67 -14.45
N LEU A 962 8.39 8.50 -13.28
CA LEU A 962 9.29 9.48 -12.68
C LEU A 962 10.56 9.68 -13.52
N PHE A 963 11.04 8.63 -14.17
CA PHE A 963 12.18 8.72 -15.08
C PHE A 963 11.86 9.57 -16.31
N ALA A 964 10.66 9.43 -16.87
CA ALA A 964 10.20 10.28 -17.96
C ALA A 964 10.07 11.75 -17.51
N LEU A 965 9.51 11.97 -16.31
CA LEU A 965 9.34 13.29 -15.73
C LEU A 965 10.69 13.97 -15.42
N THR A 966 11.63 13.26 -14.81
CA THR A 966 12.97 13.79 -14.49
C THR A 966 13.80 14.10 -15.73
N ASN A 967 13.51 13.44 -16.85
CA ASN A 967 14.16 13.76 -18.10
C ASN A 967 13.93 15.22 -18.54
N ILE A 968 12.80 15.81 -18.20
CA ILE A 968 12.48 17.22 -18.46
C ILE A 968 13.50 18.13 -17.75
N TYR A 969 13.88 17.82 -16.52
CA TYR A 969 14.82 18.59 -15.71
C TYR A 969 16.29 18.30 -16.01
N THR A 970 16.63 17.07 -16.42
CA THR A 970 18.02 16.61 -16.51
C THR A 970 18.53 16.48 -17.93
N LYS A 971 17.68 16.55 -18.96
CA LYS A 971 18.07 16.40 -20.36
C LYS A 971 19.19 17.35 -20.77
N ASP A 972 19.13 18.60 -20.36
CA ASP A 972 20.03 19.68 -20.80
C ASP A 972 21.29 19.82 -19.92
N ILE A 973 21.51 18.91 -18.96
CA ILE A 973 22.73 18.95 -18.15
C ILE A 973 23.95 18.70 -19.04
N GLU A 974 24.87 19.66 -19.07
CA GLU A 974 26.12 19.59 -19.80
C GLU A 974 27.28 19.28 -18.84
N ILE A 975 28.02 18.22 -19.15
CA ILE A 975 29.26 17.86 -18.45
C ILE A 975 30.41 18.10 -19.42
N ARG A 976 31.13 19.20 -19.25
CA ARG A 976 32.32 19.50 -20.05
C ARG A 976 33.54 18.83 -19.43
N SER A 977 34.04 17.81 -20.10
CA SER A 977 35.36 17.23 -19.81
C SER A 977 36.41 18.07 -20.53
N GLY A 978 37.42 18.55 -19.82
CA GLY A 978 38.51 19.38 -20.38
C GLY A 978 39.42 18.68 -21.41
N SER A 979 38.99 17.58 -22.01
CA SER A 979 39.77 16.75 -22.96
C SER A 979 39.35 16.87 -24.42
N ARG A 980 38.27 17.62 -24.74
CA ARG A 980 37.75 17.66 -26.13
C ARG A 980 38.32 18.76 -27.03
N ASP A 981 38.93 19.81 -26.45
CA ASP A 981 39.42 20.94 -27.27
C ASP A 981 40.76 20.72 -27.97
N SER A 982 41.51 19.66 -27.62
CA SER A 982 42.76 19.36 -28.30
C SER A 982 42.59 18.55 -29.63
N ARG A 983 41.39 18.10 -29.99
CA ARG A 983 41.12 17.36 -31.24
C ARG A 983 40.52 18.19 -32.40
N LYS A 984 40.20 19.49 -32.15
CA LYS A 984 39.71 20.37 -33.21
C LYS A 984 40.74 21.32 -33.76
N VAL A 985 42.00 21.19 -33.32
CA VAL A 985 43.12 22.05 -33.80
C VAL A 985 44.24 21.17 -34.39
N MET A 986 43.92 19.99 -34.92
CA MET A 986 44.80 19.29 -35.91
C MET A 986 43.99 18.84 -37.10
#